data_6a41a8ceda839d393b749edfa979134f
#
_entry.id   6a41a8ceda839d393b749edfa979134f
#
_cell.length_a   1.000
_cell.length_b   1.000
_cell.length_c   1.000
_cell.angle_alpha   90.00
_cell.angle_beta   90.00
_cell.angle_gamma   90.00
#
_symmetry.space_group_name_H-M   'P 1'
#
loop_
_entity.id
_entity.type
_entity.pdbx_description
1 polymer ?
#
loop_
_entity_poly.entity_id
_entity_poly.type
_entity_poly.pdbx_seq_one_letter_code
_entity_poly.pdbx_strand_id
1 'polypeptide(L)'
;MIEGMVKDGVIEPSSSPWCSPVVLVKKKDGSMRFCVDYRRLHDITKKDSYPLPRIDDTLDMLTGVKWFSTLDLKSGYWQVEINPKDKEKTAFSTGKGLWQFKVMPFGLCNAPATFERLMELVLTGLIGDACLVYLDDIIIVGRTFEEHLQNLERVLMKIQSANLKLSPKKCSLFKRQVSFLGYVVSEEGIRTDPEKIAAVKEWPVPKDKTQVRAFLGLCSYYRRFVKNFADIAKPLHKLTEEKRQFCWDESCDIAFQELKNRLCKTPILGYPDAGKEFIVDTDASDIGLGGVLSQRNGDQEIVIAYFSKSLSKPERNYCVTRRELLAVVKSLQHFSKYLLGRKFHLRTNHAALKWLLQFKNPEGQVARWIELLQEYDFVIEHRSGKSHGNADALSRRPCPEDCKHCTRQEGKEVVSVRMLRTDQLSNEWKDSLQHAQQEDSDIKPILEWMKASAPKPKWSDVSAMSSTTKSYWAQWDSLLIQDGVLCRKWENGRGDRCHLQMVVPKAKVPDILQLYHSSSSGGHLGVKRTLLKIRERFYWVHCRDDVEDWCRKCTSCAAVKGPQIRSRGALKLYNIGAPWERIAIDVAGPFPESESGNKYFMVVMDYFTKWPEVFAIPNQEASTVADKLVHEVFCRFGVPLEIHSD
;
A
#
# COMPACT_ATOMS: atom_id res chain seq x y z
N MET A 1 0.01 45.75 -15.86
CA MET A 1 -0.70 44.70 -15.10
C MET A 1 -1.42 45.28 -13.89
N ILE A 2 -0.76 46.02 -12.99
CA ILE A 2 -1.37 46.62 -11.79
C ILE A 2 -2.51 47.57 -12.19
N GLU A 3 -2.31 48.51 -13.11
CA GLU A 3 -3.35 49.43 -13.60
C GLU A 3 -4.57 48.67 -14.15
N GLY A 4 -4.36 47.58 -14.88
CA GLY A 4 -5.43 46.72 -15.34
C GLY A 4 -6.22 46.09 -14.20
N MET A 5 -5.53 45.53 -13.19
CA MET A 5 -6.18 44.93 -12.03
C MET A 5 -6.94 45.96 -11.15
N VAL A 6 -6.42 47.18 -11.07
CA VAL A 6 -7.15 48.30 -10.40
C VAL A 6 -8.41 48.68 -11.18
N LYS A 7 -8.29 48.84 -12.52
CA LYS A 7 -9.40 49.15 -13.38
C LYS A 7 -10.49 48.07 -13.35
N ASP A 8 -10.08 46.82 -13.29
CA ASP A 8 -10.99 45.68 -13.20
C ASP A 8 -11.54 45.45 -11.77
N GLY A 9 -11.16 46.29 -10.80
CA GLY A 9 -11.63 46.21 -9.41
C GLY A 9 -11.13 45.01 -8.61
N VAL A 10 -10.03 44.37 -9.06
CA VAL A 10 -9.46 43.17 -8.46
C VAL A 10 -8.59 43.50 -7.23
N ILE A 11 -7.89 44.64 -7.28
CA ILE A 11 -7.02 45.13 -6.20
C ILE A 11 -7.33 46.55 -5.82
N GLU A 12 -6.88 46.97 -4.64
CA GLU A 12 -6.97 48.34 -4.12
C GLU A 12 -5.69 48.72 -3.41
N PRO A 13 -5.35 50.03 -3.25
CA PRO A 13 -4.25 50.45 -2.39
C PRO A 13 -4.40 49.93 -0.97
N SER A 14 -3.30 49.66 -0.28
CA SER A 14 -3.31 49.08 1.05
C SER A 14 -2.39 49.82 2.00
N SER A 15 -2.78 49.86 3.27
CA SER A 15 -1.95 50.25 4.41
C SER A 15 -1.65 49.08 5.34
N SER A 16 -1.82 47.86 4.84
CA SER A 16 -1.69 46.61 5.59
C SER A 16 -0.28 46.46 6.23
N PRO A 17 -0.19 45.90 7.43
CA PRO A 17 1.08 45.48 8.03
C PRO A 17 1.67 44.23 7.36
N TRP A 18 0.88 43.55 6.52
CA TRP A 18 1.29 42.35 5.76
C TRP A 18 1.87 42.76 4.41
N CYS A 19 2.88 41.99 3.95
CA CYS A 19 3.43 42.19 2.61
C CYS A 19 4.04 40.88 2.08
N SER A 20 3.53 40.42 0.97
CA SER A 20 4.03 39.24 0.24
C SER A 20 4.80 39.67 -1.01
N PRO A 21 5.90 38.98 -1.39
CA PRO A 21 6.62 39.29 -2.62
C PRO A 21 5.88 38.84 -3.86
N VAL A 22 6.11 39.51 -4.98
CA VAL A 22 5.54 39.18 -6.30
C VAL A 22 6.55 38.46 -7.16
N VAL A 23 6.09 37.42 -7.87
CA VAL A 23 6.85 36.64 -8.85
C VAL A 23 6.13 36.67 -10.19
N LEU A 24 6.82 37.08 -11.25
CA LEU A 24 6.30 37.04 -12.60
C LEU A 24 6.75 35.77 -13.30
N VAL A 25 5.80 34.95 -13.77
CA VAL A 25 6.05 33.70 -14.46
C VAL A 25 5.61 33.81 -15.93
N LYS A 26 6.52 33.50 -16.87
CA LYS A 26 6.20 33.52 -18.30
C LYS A 26 5.33 32.32 -18.66
N LYS A 27 4.18 32.55 -19.29
CA LYS A 27 3.30 31.51 -19.83
C LYS A 27 3.81 30.97 -21.18
N LYS A 28 3.22 29.86 -21.65
CA LYS A 28 3.54 29.26 -22.96
C LYS A 28 3.23 30.21 -24.14
N ASP A 29 2.19 31.03 -24.01
CA ASP A 29 1.78 32.04 -24.98
C ASP A 29 2.65 33.32 -24.98
N GLY A 30 3.73 33.33 -24.18
CA GLY A 30 4.63 34.48 -24.04
C GLY A 30 4.12 35.55 -23.06
N SER A 31 2.87 35.51 -22.63
CA SER A 31 2.32 36.44 -21.63
C SER A 31 2.88 36.16 -20.23
N MET A 32 2.85 37.18 -19.36
CA MET A 32 3.31 37.04 -17.97
C MET A 32 2.13 36.72 -17.05
N ARG A 33 2.33 35.74 -16.17
CA ARG A 33 1.44 35.45 -15.05
C ARG A 33 1.91 36.21 -13.82
N PHE A 34 1.02 36.97 -13.22
CA PHE A 34 1.25 37.64 -11.96
C PHE A 34 0.97 36.65 -10.82
N CYS A 35 1.98 36.34 -10.02
CA CYS A 35 1.88 35.44 -8.88
C CYS A 35 2.36 36.16 -7.63
N VAL A 36 1.66 35.99 -6.51
CA VAL A 36 2.09 36.46 -5.19
C VAL A 36 2.56 35.25 -4.39
N ASP A 37 3.70 35.38 -3.75
CA ASP A 37 4.28 34.30 -2.94
C ASP A 37 3.72 34.30 -1.53
N TYR A 38 2.69 33.52 -1.29
CA TYR A 38 2.02 33.38 -0.01
C TYR A 38 2.61 32.25 0.89
N ARG A 39 3.78 31.68 0.60
CA ARG A 39 4.34 30.56 1.37
C ARG A 39 4.40 30.86 2.87
N ARG A 40 4.86 32.05 3.28
CA ARG A 40 4.88 32.46 4.69
C ARG A 40 3.48 32.61 5.30
N LEU A 41 2.50 33.06 4.52
CA LEU A 41 1.12 33.12 4.96
C LEU A 41 0.54 31.71 5.13
N HIS A 42 0.92 30.75 4.28
CA HIS A 42 0.47 29.36 4.38
C HIS A 42 0.93 28.67 5.68
N ASP A 43 2.11 29.04 6.23
CA ASP A 43 2.66 28.46 7.46
C ASP A 43 1.76 28.75 8.68
N ILE A 44 1.06 29.89 8.67
CA ILE A 44 0.16 30.32 9.76
C ILE A 44 -1.31 30.17 9.43
N THR A 45 -1.65 29.81 8.19
CA THR A 45 -3.04 29.62 7.76
C THR A 45 -3.57 28.27 8.20
N LYS A 46 -4.71 28.25 8.88
CA LYS A 46 -5.45 27.00 9.14
C LYS A 46 -5.94 26.43 7.82
N LYS A 47 -5.42 25.25 7.46
CA LYS A 47 -5.76 24.59 6.20
C LYS A 47 -7.21 24.08 6.23
N ASP A 48 -7.94 24.34 5.16
CA ASP A 48 -9.28 23.80 4.94
C ASP A 48 -9.17 22.33 4.55
N SER A 49 -9.98 21.46 5.15
CA SER A 49 -10.02 20.02 4.92
C SER A 49 -11.13 19.61 3.94
N TYR A 50 -11.66 20.55 3.16
CA TYR A 50 -12.72 20.24 2.19
C TYR A 50 -12.22 19.20 1.17
N PRO A 51 -12.91 18.06 1.00
CA PRO A 51 -12.47 17.00 0.11
C PRO A 51 -12.59 17.47 -1.35
N LEU A 52 -11.50 17.34 -2.11
CA LEU A 52 -11.55 17.49 -3.56
C LEU A 52 -11.98 16.16 -4.19
N PRO A 53 -12.82 16.18 -5.24
CA PRO A 53 -13.20 14.97 -5.95
C PRO A 53 -11.97 14.27 -6.55
N ARG A 54 -11.99 12.95 -6.60
CA ARG A 54 -10.89 12.20 -7.22
C ARG A 54 -11.08 12.20 -8.74
N ILE A 55 -10.02 12.54 -9.46
CA ILE A 55 -10.04 12.59 -10.94
C ILE A 55 -10.55 11.28 -11.54
N ASP A 56 -10.10 10.13 -10.99
CA ASP A 56 -10.54 8.82 -11.48
C ASP A 56 -12.05 8.60 -11.30
N ASP A 57 -12.63 9.06 -10.19
CA ASP A 57 -14.05 8.91 -9.90
C ASP A 57 -14.88 9.83 -10.82
N THR A 58 -14.38 11.05 -11.06
CA THR A 58 -15.00 12.00 -12.02
C THR A 58 -15.00 11.44 -13.45
N LEU A 59 -13.90 10.85 -13.89
CA LEU A 59 -13.80 10.26 -15.23
C LEU A 59 -14.69 9.01 -15.39
N ASP A 60 -14.84 8.19 -14.35
CA ASP A 60 -15.67 6.99 -14.37
C ASP A 60 -17.18 7.31 -14.54
N MET A 61 -17.61 8.52 -14.14
CA MET A 61 -18.99 9.00 -14.33
C MET A 61 -19.36 9.31 -15.79
N LEU A 62 -18.38 9.35 -16.70
CA LEU A 62 -18.60 9.61 -18.12
C LEU A 62 -19.11 8.38 -18.91
N THR A 63 -19.48 7.31 -18.23
CA THR A 63 -19.98 6.07 -18.85
C THR A 63 -21.23 6.33 -19.67
N GLY A 64 -21.21 5.94 -20.95
CA GLY A 64 -22.36 6.06 -21.88
C GLY A 64 -22.59 7.47 -22.44
N VAL A 65 -21.75 8.43 -22.11
CA VAL A 65 -21.82 9.80 -22.62
C VAL A 65 -21.27 9.86 -24.05
N LYS A 66 -21.96 10.61 -24.91
CA LYS A 66 -21.60 10.80 -26.33
C LYS A 66 -21.32 12.24 -26.71
N TRP A 67 -21.89 13.18 -25.99
CA TRP A 67 -21.74 14.61 -26.23
C TRP A 67 -21.11 15.30 -25.03
N PHE A 68 -20.17 16.18 -25.32
CA PHE A 68 -19.38 16.87 -24.31
C PHE A 68 -19.32 18.38 -24.60
N SER A 69 -19.43 19.19 -23.55
CA SER A 69 -19.04 20.61 -23.59
C SER A 69 -18.19 20.92 -22.38
N THR A 70 -17.09 21.63 -22.58
CA THR A 70 -16.25 22.12 -21.49
C THR A 70 -16.42 23.61 -21.33
N LEU A 71 -16.56 24.07 -20.08
CA LEU A 71 -16.66 25.48 -19.74
C LEU A 71 -15.48 25.86 -18.84
N ASP A 72 -14.87 27.02 -19.15
CA ASP A 72 -13.78 27.62 -18.37
C ASP A 72 -14.25 28.96 -17.83
N LEU A 73 -14.11 29.19 -16.53
CA LEU A 73 -14.49 30.44 -15.89
C LEU A 73 -13.42 31.52 -16.10
N LYS A 74 -13.84 32.74 -16.40
CA LYS A 74 -12.94 33.88 -16.60
C LYS A 74 -12.25 34.23 -15.27
N SER A 75 -11.00 33.79 -15.05
CA SER A 75 -10.25 34.03 -13.81
C SER A 75 -11.05 33.59 -12.57
N GLY A 76 -11.50 32.33 -12.53
CA GLY A 76 -12.48 31.80 -11.57
C GLY A 76 -12.33 32.32 -10.14
N TYR A 77 -11.14 32.25 -9.55
CA TYR A 77 -10.88 32.71 -8.18
C TYR A 77 -11.14 34.21 -7.99
N TRP A 78 -10.92 35.06 -8.99
CA TRP A 78 -11.18 36.49 -8.91
C TRP A 78 -12.67 36.84 -8.92
N GLN A 79 -13.55 35.88 -9.13
CA GLN A 79 -15.00 36.08 -9.06
C GLN A 79 -15.55 35.86 -7.64
N VAL A 80 -14.73 35.51 -6.70
CA VAL A 80 -15.08 35.31 -5.28
C VAL A 80 -14.54 36.47 -4.46
N GLU A 81 -15.41 37.18 -3.75
CA GLU A 81 -15.01 38.27 -2.86
C GLU A 81 -14.30 37.76 -1.62
N ILE A 82 -13.29 38.49 -1.16
CA ILE A 82 -12.63 38.21 0.13
C ILE A 82 -13.38 38.90 1.26
N ASN A 83 -13.49 38.21 2.38
CA ASN A 83 -13.99 38.80 3.62
C ASN A 83 -13.17 40.07 3.95
N PRO A 84 -13.81 41.21 4.24
CA PRO A 84 -13.14 42.47 4.55
C PRO A 84 -12.05 42.35 5.63
N LYS A 85 -12.23 41.47 6.63
CA LYS A 85 -11.25 41.20 7.70
C LYS A 85 -9.99 40.46 7.22
N ASP A 86 -10.03 39.85 6.02
CA ASP A 86 -8.93 39.05 5.49
C ASP A 86 -8.20 39.73 4.32
N LYS A 87 -8.75 40.81 3.78
CA LYS A 87 -8.17 41.54 2.63
C LYS A 87 -6.73 41.97 2.88
N GLU A 88 -6.47 42.55 4.05
CA GLU A 88 -5.13 43.04 4.43
C GLU A 88 -4.04 41.93 4.40
N LYS A 89 -4.42 40.66 4.67
CA LYS A 89 -3.50 39.52 4.66
C LYS A 89 -3.01 39.17 3.25
N THR A 90 -3.73 39.62 2.23
CA THR A 90 -3.37 39.39 0.82
C THR A 90 -2.44 40.46 0.25
N ALA A 91 -2.00 41.41 1.07
CA ALA A 91 -1.21 42.52 0.61
C ALA A 91 0.13 42.12 0.01
N PHE A 92 0.52 42.81 -1.05
CA PHE A 92 1.76 42.60 -1.77
C PHE A 92 2.34 43.94 -2.23
N SER A 93 3.67 43.97 -2.39
CA SER A 93 4.38 45.13 -2.88
C SER A 93 5.00 44.90 -4.25
N THR A 94 4.96 45.92 -5.10
CA THR A 94 5.60 45.95 -6.41
C THR A 94 6.82 46.90 -6.46
N GLY A 95 7.26 47.41 -5.30
CA GLY A 95 8.28 48.44 -5.22
C GLY A 95 7.77 49.89 -5.44
N LYS A 96 6.55 50.05 -5.99
CA LYS A 96 5.88 51.34 -6.20
C LYS A 96 4.49 51.37 -5.51
N GLY A 97 4.45 51.02 -4.22
CA GLY A 97 3.22 50.99 -3.45
C GLY A 97 2.86 49.61 -2.92
N LEU A 98 1.95 49.60 -1.97
CA LEU A 98 1.35 48.40 -1.36
C LEU A 98 -0.08 48.25 -1.85
N TRP A 99 -0.45 47.05 -2.25
CA TRP A 99 -1.73 46.69 -2.81
C TRP A 99 -2.32 45.50 -2.10
N GLN A 100 -3.63 45.39 -2.00
CA GLN A 100 -4.32 44.21 -1.48
C GLN A 100 -5.43 43.78 -2.42
N PHE A 101 -5.83 42.51 -2.35
CA PHE A 101 -6.89 41.97 -3.18
C PHE A 101 -8.28 42.24 -2.56
N LYS A 102 -9.23 42.62 -3.40
CA LYS A 102 -10.66 42.67 -3.07
C LYS A 102 -11.32 41.31 -3.28
N VAL A 103 -10.75 40.48 -4.13
CA VAL A 103 -11.23 39.18 -4.55
C VAL A 103 -10.17 38.12 -4.27
N MET A 104 -10.54 36.86 -4.24
CA MET A 104 -9.66 35.74 -3.89
C MET A 104 -8.52 35.60 -4.92
N PRO A 105 -7.24 35.84 -4.54
CA PRO A 105 -6.13 35.72 -5.46
C PRO A 105 -5.71 34.27 -5.68
N PHE A 106 -5.07 34.03 -6.82
CA PHE A 106 -4.33 32.78 -7.04
C PHE A 106 -3.19 32.63 -6.04
N GLY A 107 -2.96 31.40 -5.58
CA GLY A 107 -1.83 31.08 -4.71
C GLY A 107 -2.17 30.95 -3.22
N LEU A 108 -3.36 31.31 -2.76
CA LEU A 108 -3.79 31.00 -1.39
C LEU A 108 -4.05 29.50 -1.21
N CYS A 109 -3.60 28.92 -0.08
CA CYS A 109 -3.71 27.47 0.17
C CYS A 109 -5.16 26.97 0.23
N ASN A 110 -6.10 27.79 0.71
CA ASN A 110 -7.51 27.43 0.85
C ASN A 110 -8.37 27.84 -0.37
N ALA A 111 -7.81 28.54 -1.36
CA ALA A 111 -8.56 28.98 -2.53
C ALA A 111 -9.18 27.81 -3.33
N PRO A 112 -8.46 26.70 -3.59
CA PRO A 112 -9.04 25.53 -4.27
C PRO A 112 -10.26 24.97 -3.52
N ALA A 113 -10.14 24.74 -2.23
CA ALA A 113 -11.20 24.17 -1.38
C ALA A 113 -12.44 25.09 -1.31
N THR A 114 -12.20 26.39 -1.18
CA THR A 114 -13.29 27.40 -1.16
C THR A 114 -14.00 27.45 -2.50
N PHE A 115 -13.26 27.38 -3.60
CA PHE A 115 -13.83 27.45 -4.94
C PHE A 115 -14.60 26.19 -5.31
N GLU A 116 -14.08 25.00 -4.98
CA GLU A 116 -14.79 23.73 -5.17
C GLU A 116 -16.14 23.74 -4.44
N ARG A 117 -16.14 24.13 -3.16
CA ARG A 117 -17.38 24.28 -2.36
C ARG A 117 -18.38 25.25 -3.00
N LEU A 118 -17.89 26.37 -3.54
CA LEU A 118 -18.74 27.33 -4.26
C LEU A 118 -19.36 26.68 -5.51
N MET A 119 -18.56 25.99 -6.31
CA MET A 119 -19.04 25.38 -7.54
C MET A 119 -20.03 24.24 -7.27
N GLU A 120 -19.79 23.42 -6.23
CA GLU A 120 -20.75 22.41 -5.79
C GLU A 120 -22.07 23.02 -5.33
N LEU A 121 -22.03 24.16 -4.62
CA LEU A 121 -23.22 24.87 -4.19
C LEU A 121 -24.00 25.46 -5.39
N VAL A 122 -23.31 26.11 -6.32
CA VAL A 122 -23.93 26.74 -7.52
C VAL A 122 -24.58 25.67 -8.41
N LEU A 123 -23.90 24.53 -8.60
CA LEU A 123 -24.34 23.45 -9.48
C LEU A 123 -25.06 22.33 -8.75
N THR A 124 -25.51 22.58 -7.51
CA THR A 124 -26.27 21.58 -6.73
C THR A 124 -27.47 21.07 -7.53
N GLY A 125 -27.61 19.71 -7.54
CA GLY A 125 -28.66 19.00 -8.28
C GLY A 125 -28.39 18.82 -9.78
N LEU A 126 -27.21 19.24 -10.28
CA LEU A 126 -26.77 19.01 -11.65
C LEU A 126 -25.49 18.15 -11.72
N ILE A 127 -24.71 18.17 -10.65
CA ILE A 127 -23.45 17.40 -10.58
C ILE A 127 -23.74 15.89 -10.55
N GLY A 128 -23.07 15.14 -11.41
CA GLY A 128 -23.22 13.69 -11.57
C GLY A 128 -24.25 13.28 -12.62
N ASP A 129 -25.19 14.16 -12.96
CA ASP A 129 -26.24 13.93 -13.97
C ASP A 129 -26.01 14.77 -15.23
N ALA A 130 -26.00 16.09 -15.09
CA ALA A 130 -25.89 17.04 -16.22
C ALA A 130 -24.44 17.50 -16.45
N CYS A 131 -23.65 17.61 -15.40
CA CYS A 131 -22.27 18.07 -15.45
C CYS A 131 -21.40 17.43 -14.38
N LEU A 132 -20.08 17.51 -14.58
CA LEU A 132 -19.07 17.20 -13.56
C LEU A 132 -18.21 18.45 -13.38
N VAL A 133 -17.71 18.62 -12.15
CA VAL A 133 -16.92 19.77 -11.74
C VAL A 133 -15.63 19.30 -11.08
N TYR A 134 -14.56 19.98 -11.40
CA TYR A 134 -13.29 19.81 -10.72
C TYR A 134 -12.61 21.19 -10.64
N LEU A 135 -12.72 21.84 -9.49
CA LEU A 135 -12.31 23.23 -9.30
C LEU A 135 -13.02 24.17 -10.28
N ASP A 136 -12.26 24.80 -11.19
CA ASP A 136 -12.76 25.73 -12.21
C ASP A 136 -13.06 25.07 -13.56
N ASP A 137 -12.76 23.78 -13.73
CA ASP A 137 -13.05 22.98 -14.93
C ASP A 137 -14.44 22.33 -14.83
N ILE A 138 -15.36 22.73 -15.69
CA ILE A 138 -16.72 22.17 -15.79
C ILE A 138 -16.84 21.39 -17.09
N ILE A 139 -17.29 20.14 -17.02
CA ILE A 139 -17.69 19.36 -18.20
C ILE A 139 -19.17 19.05 -18.15
N ILE A 140 -19.89 19.40 -19.21
CA ILE A 140 -21.31 19.10 -19.40
C ILE A 140 -21.40 17.86 -20.27
N VAL A 141 -22.32 16.98 -19.95
CA VAL A 141 -22.44 15.64 -20.53
C VAL A 141 -23.84 15.39 -21.07
N GLY A 142 -23.97 14.47 -22.03
CA GLY A 142 -25.26 14.01 -22.56
C GLY A 142 -25.08 12.74 -23.40
N ARG A 143 -26.05 11.83 -23.30
CA ARG A 143 -26.11 10.60 -24.08
C ARG A 143 -26.68 10.84 -25.48
N THR A 144 -27.61 11.79 -25.57
CA THR A 144 -28.17 12.30 -26.83
C THR A 144 -27.85 13.78 -27.01
N PHE A 145 -28.03 14.30 -28.21
CA PHE A 145 -27.82 15.71 -28.47
C PHE A 145 -28.85 16.58 -27.72
N GLU A 146 -30.12 16.14 -27.68
CA GLU A 146 -31.22 16.82 -27.02
C GLU A 146 -31.00 16.89 -25.50
N GLU A 147 -30.59 15.76 -24.87
CA GLU A 147 -30.24 15.72 -23.45
C GLU A 147 -29.07 16.66 -23.15
N HIS A 148 -28.07 16.67 -24.00
CA HIS A 148 -26.91 17.54 -23.84
C HIS A 148 -27.27 19.02 -23.93
N LEU A 149 -28.17 19.39 -24.87
CA LEU A 149 -28.66 20.75 -25.02
C LEU A 149 -29.40 21.22 -23.78
N GLN A 150 -30.30 20.39 -23.24
CA GLN A 150 -31.04 20.66 -22.00
C GLN A 150 -30.08 20.80 -20.80
N ASN A 151 -29.09 19.93 -20.68
CA ASN A 151 -28.09 19.98 -19.63
C ASN A 151 -27.24 21.26 -19.72
N LEU A 152 -26.85 21.65 -20.93
CA LEU A 152 -26.11 22.89 -21.17
C LEU A 152 -26.94 24.13 -20.74
N GLU A 153 -28.21 24.19 -21.10
CA GLU A 153 -29.13 25.26 -20.71
C GLU A 153 -29.24 25.35 -19.17
N ARG A 154 -29.51 24.21 -18.51
CA ARG A 154 -29.63 24.15 -17.04
C ARG A 154 -28.36 24.65 -16.33
N VAL A 155 -27.18 24.23 -16.81
CA VAL A 155 -25.89 24.64 -16.24
C VAL A 155 -25.66 26.14 -16.48
N LEU A 156 -25.90 26.64 -17.69
CA LEU A 156 -25.74 28.07 -18.00
C LEU A 156 -26.65 28.96 -17.17
N MET A 157 -27.92 28.55 -16.95
CA MET A 157 -28.85 29.29 -16.08
C MET A 157 -28.32 29.37 -14.63
N LYS A 158 -27.76 28.29 -14.08
CA LYS A 158 -27.15 28.26 -12.73
C LYS A 158 -25.95 29.19 -12.64
N ILE A 159 -25.04 29.14 -13.62
CA ILE A 159 -23.88 30.02 -13.71
C ILE A 159 -24.31 31.49 -13.80
N GLN A 160 -25.31 31.79 -14.61
CA GLN A 160 -25.88 33.13 -14.72
C GLN A 160 -26.51 33.61 -13.42
N SER A 161 -27.32 32.79 -12.76
CA SER A 161 -27.97 33.15 -11.48
C SER A 161 -26.94 33.40 -10.36
N ALA A 162 -25.77 32.73 -10.41
CA ALA A 162 -24.66 32.98 -9.51
C ALA A 162 -23.77 34.16 -9.93
N ASN A 163 -24.12 34.89 -11.02
CA ASN A 163 -23.33 35.97 -11.59
C ASN A 163 -21.90 35.60 -11.97
N LEU A 164 -21.64 34.32 -12.25
CA LEU A 164 -20.33 33.83 -12.70
C LEU A 164 -20.14 34.09 -14.20
N LYS A 165 -18.92 34.42 -14.59
CA LYS A 165 -18.56 34.79 -15.98
C LYS A 165 -17.68 33.70 -16.60
N LEU A 166 -18.07 33.26 -17.80
CA LEU A 166 -17.34 32.32 -18.61
C LEU A 166 -16.28 33.02 -19.50
N SER A 167 -15.31 32.24 -19.93
CA SER A 167 -14.31 32.62 -20.94
C SER A 167 -14.66 31.94 -22.28
N PRO A 168 -15.42 32.58 -23.21
CA PRO A 168 -15.91 31.90 -24.41
C PRO A 168 -14.82 31.33 -25.31
N LYS A 169 -13.65 31.98 -25.33
CA LYS A 169 -12.48 31.51 -26.12
C LYS A 169 -11.88 30.18 -25.63
N LYS A 170 -12.15 29.81 -24.39
CA LYS A 170 -11.67 28.58 -23.77
C LYS A 170 -12.75 27.52 -23.59
N CYS A 171 -14.00 27.85 -23.89
CA CYS A 171 -15.09 26.90 -23.88
C CYS A 171 -15.13 26.10 -25.20
N SER A 172 -15.41 24.80 -25.07
CA SER A 172 -15.65 23.93 -26.23
C SER A 172 -17.04 23.33 -26.10
N LEU A 173 -17.90 23.59 -27.09
CA LEU A 173 -19.30 23.19 -27.05
C LEU A 173 -19.61 22.10 -28.09
N PHE A 174 -20.53 21.19 -27.76
CA PHE A 174 -21.09 20.17 -28.66
C PHE A 174 -20.01 19.30 -29.36
N LYS A 175 -19.07 18.78 -28.57
CA LYS A 175 -17.98 17.94 -29.11
C LYS A 175 -18.25 16.45 -28.83
N ARG A 176 -17.76 15.58 -29.71
CA ARG A 176 -17.72 14.13 -29.50
C ARG A 176 -16.49 13.68 -28.68
N GLN A 177 -15.51 14.52 -28.60
CA GLN A 177 -14.33 14.36 -27.75
C GLN A 177 -13.83 15.71 -27.26
N VAL A 178 -13.36 15.77 -26.02
CA VAL A 178 -12.80 16.99 -25.40
C VAL A 178 -11.59 16.63 -24.53
N SER A 179 -10.70 17.61 -24.35
CA SER A 179 -9.66 17.51 -23.31
C SER A 179 -10.25 17.96 -21.97
N PHE A 180 -10.17 17.10 -20.97
CA PHE A 180 -10.65 17.35 -19.62
C PHE A 180 -9.67 16.75 -18.60
N LEU A 181 -9.24 17.54 -17.64
CA LEU A 181 -8.28 17.15 -16.60
C LEU A 181 -7.02 16.45 -17.16
N GLY A 182 -6.49 16.92 -18.29
CA GLY A 182 -5.30 16.34 -18.93
C GLY A 182 -5.50 14.99 -19.61
N TYR A 183 -6.75 14.59 -19.85
CA TYR A 183 -7.14 13.42 -20.63
C TYR A 183 -7.99 13.83 -21.82
N VAL A 184 -8.01 13.03 -22.86
CA VAL A 184 -9.01 13.14 -23.94
C VAL A 184 -10.12 12.14 -23.63
N VAL A 185 -11.32 12.65 -23.39
CA VAL A 185 -12.53 11.86 -23.14
C VAL A 185 -13.38 11.81 -24.40
N SER A 186 -13.94 10.64 -24.72
CA SER A 186 -14.79 10.39 -25.89
C SER A 186 -15.80 9.28 -25.57
N GLU A 187 -16.73 9.00 -26.49
CA GLU A 187 -17.65 7.86 -26.39
C GLU A 187 -16.91 6.52 -26.29
N GLU A 188 -15.76 6.38 -26.97
CA GLU A 188 -14.94 5.14 -26.98
C GLU A 188 -14.20 4.90 -25.68
N GLY A 189 -13.99 5.93 -24.87
CA GLY A 189 -13.24 5.84 -23.61
C GLY A 189 -12.30 7.02 -23.39
N ILE A 190 -11.30 6.78 -22.53
CA ILE A 190 -10.35 7.77 -22.05
C ILE A 190 -8.99 7.52 -22.69
N ARG A 191 -8.34 8.58 -23.19
CA ARG A 191 -6.98 8.56 -23.73
C ARG A 191 -6.10 9.59 -23.02
N THR A 192 -4.81 9.41 -23.12
CA THR A 192 -3.83 10.41 -22.67
C THR A 192 -3.90 11.65 -23.56
N ASP A 193 -3.67 12.83 -23.00
CA ASP A 193 -3.65 14.09 -23.73
C ASP A 193 -2.41 14.15 -24.67
N PRO A 194 -2.57 14.32 -26.00
CA PRO A 194 -1.48 14.36 -26.95
C PRO A 194 -0.45 15.46 -26.66
N GLU A 195 -0.86 16.64 -26.19
CA GLU A 195 0.06 17.73 -25.84
C GLU A 195 0.95 17.35 -24.65
N LYS A 196 0.38 16.67 -23.65
CA LYS A 196 1.14 16.19 -22.49
C LYS A 196 2.10 15.07 -22.88
N ILE A 197 1.66 14.17 -23.78
CA ILE A 197 2.50 13.08 -24.28
C ILE A 197 3.63 13.61 -25.16
N ALA A 198 3.40 14.64 -25.99
CA ALA A 198 4.48 15.31 -26.74
C ALA A 198 5.56 15.83 -25.78
N ALA A 199 5.16 16.48 -24.67
CA ALA A 199 6.10 16.93 -23.64
C ALA A 199 6.91 15.77 -23.02
N VAL A 200 6.30 14.59 -22.81
CA VAL A 200 7.01 13.38 -22.34
C VAL A 200 8.00 12.90 -23.40
N LYS A 201 7.58 12.84 -24.67
CA LYS A 201 8.41 12.38 -25.79
C LYS A 201 9.67 13.23 -25.95
N GLU A 202 9.53 14.55 -25.80
CA GLU A 202 10.63 15.52 -25.95
C GLU A 202 11.42 15.74 -24.65
N TRP A 203 11.04 15.10 -23.54
CA TRP A 203 11.69 15.30 -22.24
C TRP A 203 13.19 14.97 -22.31
N PRO A 204 14.06 15.89 -21.91
CA PRO A 204 15.50 15.65 -21.90
C PRO A 204 15.90 14.64 -20.82
N VAL A 205 17.04 13.99 -20.97
CA VAL A 205 17.59 13.11 -19.95
C VAL A 205 17.80 13.88 -18.65
N PRO A 206 17.23 13.44 -17.52
CA PRO A 206 17.36 14.12 -16.23
C PRO A 206 18.81 14.17 -15.74
N LYS A 207 19.25 15.36 -15.27
CA LYS A 207 20.61 15.60 -14.76
C LYS A 207 20.70 15.60 -13.23
N ASP A 208 19.59 15.63 -12.54
CA ASP A 208 19.52 15.64 -11.09
C ASP A 208 18.25 14.95 -10.55
N LYS A 209 18.20 14.73 -9.21
CA LYS A 209 17.06 14.08 -8.54
C LYS A 209 15.76 14.85 -8.71
N THR A 210 15.80 16.17 -8.83
CA THR A 210 14.62 17.03 -8.96
C THR A 210 13.98 16.82 -10.31
N GLN A 211 14.79 16.77 -11.39
CA GLN A 211 14.32 16.49 -12.74
C GLN A 211 13.76 15.06 -12.87
N VAL A 212 14.39 14.06 -12.20
CA VAL A 212 13.85 12.70 -12.15
C VAL A 212 12.48 12.68 -11.46
N ARG A 213 12.33 13.39 -10.33
CA ARG A 213 11.03 13.50 -9.63
C ARG A 213 9.97 14.17 -10.49
N ALA A 214 10.31 15.21 -11.22
CA ALA A 214 9.40 15.90 -12.14
C ALA A 214 8.92 14.97 -13.27
N PHE A 215 9.85 14.25 -13.90
CA PHE A 215 9.52 13.24 -14.93
C PHE A 215 8.64 12.13 -14.39
N LEU A 216 9.02 11.52 -13.25
CA LEU A 216 8.23 10.49 -12.60
C LEU A 216 6.86 10.98 -12.15
N GLY A 217 6.74 12.23 -11.72
CA GLY A 217 5.46 12.86 -11.36
C GLY A 217 4.51 12.88 -12.56
N LEU A 218 4.98 13.34 -13.72
CA LEU A 218 4.18 13.34 -14.94
C LEU A 218 3.83 11.93 -15.42
N CYS A 219 4.80 10.99 -15.41
CA CYS A 219 4.55 9.60 -15.78
C CYS A 219 3.56 8.92 -14.83
N SER A 220 3.62 9.21 -13.52
CA SER A 220 2.72 8.64 -12.51
C SER A 220 1.28 9.10 -12.67
N TYR A 221 1.05 10.27 -13.23
CA TYR A 221 -0.29 10.77 -13.54
C TYR A 221 -1.02 9.84 -14.54
N TYR A 222 -0.27 9.31 -15.51
CA TYR A 222 -0.79 8.40 -16.54
C TYR A 222 -0.52 6.92 -16.25
N ARG A 223 -0.14 6.56 -15.02
CA ARG A 223 0.24 5.18 -14.66
C ARG A 223 -0.86 4.14 -14.91
N ARG A 224 -2.15 4.55 -14.84
CA ARG A 224 -3.31 3.67 -15.13
C ARG A 224 -3.36 3.18 -16.58
N PHE A 225 -2.63 3.82 -17.49
CA PHE A 225 -2.50 3.45 -18.91
C PHE A 225 -1.26 2.59 -19.19
N VAL A 226 -0.32 2.54 -18.25
CA VAL A 226 0.97 1.90 -18.47
C VAL A 226 1.04 0.58 -17.74
N LYS A 227 1.09 -0.47 -18.53
CA LYS A 227 1.34 -1.81 -18.06
C LYS A 227 2.74 -1.90 -17.44
N ASN A 228 2.90 -2.48 -16.23
CA ASN A 228 4.17 -2.62 -15.49
C ASN A 228 4.85 -1.31 -15.07
N PHE A 229 4.11 -0.23 -14.92
CA PHE A 229 4.66 1.06 -14.55
C PHE A 229 5.65 0.98 -13.37
N ALA A 230 5.27 0.27 -12.29
CA ALA A 230 6.08 0.22 -11.09
C ALA A 230 7.45 -0.45 -11.29
N ASP A 231 7.53 -1.48 -12.12
CA ASP A 231 8.79 -2.19 -12.40
C ASP A 231 9.66 -1.43 -13.40
N ILE A 232 9.04 -0.83 -14.41
CA ILE A 232 9.75 0.02 -15.39
C ILE A 232 10.34 1.25 -14.66
N ALA A 233 9.56 1.93 -13.82
CA ALA A 233 9.98 3.14 -13.12
C ALA A 233 10.96 2.90 -11.97
N LYS A 234 11.14 1.64 -11.51
CA LYS A 234 11.94 1.29 -10.34
C LYS A 234 13.38 1.78 -10.35
N PRO A 235 14.18 1.69 -11.45
CA PRO A 235 15.53 2.27 -11.48
C PRO A 235 15.52 3.77 -11.21
N LEU A 236 14.56 4.50 -11.80
CA LEU A 236 14.41 5.94 -11.62
C LEU A 236 13.96 6.32 -10.22
N HIS A 237 13.03 5.57 -9.62
CA HIS A 237 12.63 5.77 -8.22
C HIS A 237 13.80 5.57 -7.25
N LYS A 238 14.69 4.61 -7.51
CA LYS A 238 15.89 4.40 -6.69
C LYS A 238 16.82 5.62 -6.70
N LEU A 239 16.93 6.36 -7.83
CA LEU A 239 17.72 7.59 -7.89
C LEU A 239 17.16 8.72 -7.02
N THR A 240 15.88 8.71 -6.70
CA THR A 240 15.23 9.75 -5.88
C THR A 240 15.36 9.53 -4.38
N GLU A 241 15.92 8.39 -3.92
CA GLU A 241 16.18 8.08 -2.52
C GLU A 241 17.16 9.10 -1.92
N GLU A 242 16.90 9.59 -0.68
CA GLU A 242 17.66 10.68 -0.05
C GLU A 242 19.14 10.35 0.13
N LYS A 243 19.44 9.14 0.60
CA LYS A 243 20.80 8.70 0.95
C LYS A 243 21.64 8.22 -0.24
N ARG A 244 21.09 8.21 -1.45
CA ARG A 244 21.78 7.70 -2.64
C ARG A 244 22.40 8.86 -3.43
N GLN A 245 23.66 8.72 -3.85
CA GLN A 245 24.28 9.65 -4.80
C GLN A 245 23.59 9.52 -6.17
N PHE A 246 23.38 10.64 -6.85
CA PHE A 246 22.83 10.63 -8.21
C PHE A 246 23.86 10.03 -9.18
N CYS A 247 23.52 8.90 -9.78
CA CYS A 247 24.31 8.24 -10.81
C CYS A 247 23.34 7.69 -11.86
N TRP A 248 23.36 8.30 -13.05
CA TRP A 248 22.55 7.85 -14.18
C TRP A 248 23.26 6.70 -14.88
N ASP A 249 22.73 5.50 -14.79
CA ASP A 249 23.25 4.27 -15.36
C ASP A 249 22.41 3.78 -16.55
N GLU A 250 22.89 2.77 -17.27
CA GLU A 250 22.19 2.15 -18.39
C GLU A 250 20.77 1.67 -18.00
N SER A 251 20.60 1.16 -16.78
CA SER A 251 19.29 0.71 -16.31
C SER A 251 18.30 1.85 -16.16
N CYS A 252 18.79 3.05 -15.84
CA CYS A 252 17.98 4.26 -15.77
C CYS A 252 17.62 4.77 -17.17
N ASP A 253 18.54 4.67 -18.12
CA ASP A 253 18.28 5.08 -19.51
C ASP A 253 17.24 4.16 -20.15
N ILE A 254 17.39 2.84 -20.02
CA ILE A 254 16.39 1.87 -20.48
C ILE A 254 15.02 2.15 -19.86
N ALA A 255 14.95 2.38 -18.54
CA ALA A 255 13.70 2.68 -17.85
C ALA A 255 13.06 3.99 -18.35
N PHE A 256 13.88 5.01 -18.59
CA PHE A 256 13.44 6.30 -19.10
C PHE A 256 12.87 6.19 -20.52
N GLN A 257 13.56 5.51 -21.43
CA GLN A 257 13.10 5.30 -22.81
C GLN A 257 11.84 4.41 -22.86
N GLU A 258 11.80 3.36 -22.06
CA GLU A 258 10.63 2.46 -22.02
C GLU A 258 9.39 3.19 -21.50
N LEU A 259 9.48 4.04 -20.46
CA LEU A 259 8.37 4.86 -20.01
C LEU A 259 7.87 5.81 -21.09
N LYS A 260 8.78 6.47 -21.81
CA LYS A 260 8.44 7.32 -22.97
C LYS A 260 7.67 6.53 -24.02
N ASN A 261 8.20 5.37 -24.43
CA ASN A 261 7.60 4.52 -25.46
C ASN A 261 6.19 4.03 -25.04
N ARG A 262 6.05 3.57 -23.78
CA ARG A 262 4.76 3.10 -23.26
C ARG A 262 3.72 4.20 -23.20
N LEU A 263 4.09 5.39 -22.74
CA LEU A 263 3.18 6.54 -22.67
C LEU A 263 2.77 7.06 -24.06
N CYS A 264 3.66 6.95 -25.07
CA CYS A 264 3.34 7.30 -26.45
C CYS A 264 2.40 6.29 -27.15
N LYS A 265 2.36 5.03 -26.66
CA LYS A 265 1.56 3.92 -27.24
C LYS A 265 0.44 3.47 -26.31
N THR A 266 -0.10 4.38 -25.51
CA THR A 266 -1.16 4.04 -24.54
C THR A 266 -2.44 3.56 -25.23
N PRO A 267 -3.09 2.50 -24.71
CA PRO A 267 -4.40 2.08 -25.19
C PRO A 267 -5.51 3.07 -24.79
N ILE A 268 -6.64 3.00 -25.46
CA ILE A 268 -7.88 3.61 -24.96
C ILE A 268 -8.36 2.75 -23.79
N LEU A 269 -8.63 3.38 -22.65
CA LEU A 269 -9.24 2.71 -21.50
C LEU A 269 -10.75 2.90 -21.55
N GLY A 270 -11.51 1.80 -21.37
CA GLY A 270 -12.96 1.84 -21.32
C GLY A 270 -13.49 2.49 -20.04
N TYR A 271 -14.74 2.91 -20.09
CA TYR A 271 -15.48 3.30 -18.89
C TYR A 271 -16.02 2.07 -18.17
N PRO A 272 -16.08 2.09 -16.83
CA PRO A 272 -16.68 0.99 -16.07
C PRO A 272 -18.21 0.99 -16.23
N ASP A 273 -18.78 -0.08 -16.74
CA ASP A 273 -20.22 -0.29 -16.89
C ASP A 273 -20.78 -1.09 -15.70
N ALA A 274 -21.68 -0.52 -14.94
CA ALA A 274 -22.28 -1.16 -13.77
C ALA A 274 -23.11 -2.41 -14.11
N GLY A 275 -23.61 -2.53 -15.32
CA GLY A 275 -24.42 -3.66 -15.80
C GLY A 275 -23.62 -4.85 -16.32
N LYS A 276 -22.29 -4.73 -16.40
CA LYS A 276 -21.41 -5.78 -16.92
C LYS A 276 -20.51 -6.37 -15.85
N GLU A 277 -20.22 -7.67 -15.98
CA GLU A 277 -19.29 -8.34 -15.06
C GLU A 277 -17.86 -7.86 -15.27
N PHE A 278 -17.17 -7.60 -14.14
CA PHE A 278 -15.76 -7.28 -14.13
C PHE A 278 -14.89 -8.53 -14.20
N ILE A 279 -13.73 -8.37 -14.78
CA ILE A 279 -12.68 -9.38 -14.88
C ILE A 279 -11.42 -8.77 -14.30
N VAL A 280 -10.80 -9.47 -13.34
CA VAL A 280 -9.53 -9.08 -12.74
C VAL A 280 -8.49 -10.12 -13.05
N ASP A 281 -7.50 -9.77 -13.86
CA ASP A 281 -6.32 -10.59 -14.09
C ASP A 281 -5.22 -10.19 -13.11
N THR A 282 -4.62 -11.17 -12.41
CA THR A 282 -3.53 -10.90 -11.45
C THR A 282 -2.33 -11.78 -11.72
N ASP A 283 -1.15 -11.23 -11.48
CA ASP A 283 0.11 -11.95 -11.61
C ASP A 283 1.19 -11.36 -10.69
N ALA A 284 2.15 -12.19 -10.27
CA ALA A 284 3.26 -11.79 -9.43
C ALA A 284 4.60 -12.26 -9.95
N SER A 285 5.59 -11.36 -9.97
CA SER A 285 6.97 -11.68 -10.24
C SER A 285 7.83 -11.67 -8.97
N ASP A 286 9.12 -11.93 -9.11
CA ASP A 286 10.10 -11.78 -8.02
C ASP A 286 10.27 -10.33 -7.54
N ILE A 287 9.83 -9.34 -8.32
CA ILE A 287 10.10 -7.92 -8.08
C ILE A 287 8.86 -7.05 -8.00
N GLY A 288 7.72 -7.52 -8.56
CA GLY A 288 6.51 -6.73 -8.65
C GLY A 288 5.22 -7.53 -8.68
N LEU A 289 4.12 -6.82 -8.53
CA LEU A 289 2.75 -7.32 -8.61
C LEU A 289 2.04 -6.58 -9.73
N GLY A 290 1.23 -7.28 -10.51
CA GLY A 290 0.41 -6.73 -11.57
C GLY A 290 -1.07 -7.09 -11.44
N GLY A 291 -1.94 -6.17 -11.83
CA GLY A 291 -3.37 -6.38 -11.93
C GLY A 291 -3.96 -5.64 -13.13
N VAL A 292 -4.92 -6.23 -13.80
CA VAL A 292 -5.67 -5.61 -14.89
C VAL A 292 -7.15 -5.73 -14.58
N LEU A 293 -7.85 -4.62 -14.59
CA LEU A 293 -9.30 -4.58 -14.51
C LEU A 293 -9.87 -4.42 -15.92
N SER A 294 -10.74 -5.31 -16.35
CA SER A 294 -11.39 -5.30 -17.65
C SER A 294 -12.86 -5.68 -17.56
N GLN A 295 -13.60 -5.46 -18.64
CA GLN A 295 -14.97 -5.91 -18.84
C GLN A 295 -15.15 -6.45 -20.25
N ARG A 296 -16.11 -7.37 -20.43
CA ARG A 296 -16.49 -7.85 -21.76
C ARG A 296 -17.48 -6.90 -22.42
N ASN A 297 -17.20 -6.56 -23.68
CA ASN A 297 -18.13 -5.85 -24.55
C ASN A 297 -18.32 -6.66 -25.84
N GLY A 298 -19.34 -7.51 -25.88
CA GLY A 298 -19.44 -8.57 -26.88
C GLY A 298 -18.29 -9.57 -26.75
N ASP A 299 -17.59 -9.83 -27.86
CA ASP A 299 -16.43 -10.74 -27.89
C ASP A 299 -15.10 -10.08 -27.48
N GLN A 300 -15.07 -8.78 -27.27
CA GLN A 300 -13.86 -8.05 -26.91
C GLN A 300 -13.78 -7.75 -25.42
N GLU A 301 -12.58 -7.91 -24.85
CA GLU A 301 -12.28 -7.45 -23.49
C GLU A 301 -11.71 -6.03 -23.56
N ILE A 302 -12.40 -5.10 -22.89
CA ILE A 302 -11.98 -3.70 -22.80
C ILE A 302 -11.32 -3.48 -21.44
N VAL A 303 -10.09 -2.96 -21.46
CA VAL A 303 -9.35 -2.63 -20.24
C VAL A 303 -9.86 -1.32 -19.65
N ILE A 304 -10.13 -1.32 -18.34
CA ILE A 304 -10.56 -0.15 -17.58
C ILE A 304 -9.38 0.50 -16.85
N ALA A 305 -8.52 -0.33 -16.24
CA ALA A 305 -7.34 0.18 -15.53
C ALA A 305 -6.26 -0.88 -15.36
N TYR A 306 -5.01 -0.43 -15.36
CA TYR A 306 -3.84 -1.22 -14.96
C TYR A 306 -3.44 -0.87 -13.52
N PHE A 307 -3.04 -1.88 -12.76
CA PHE A 307 -2.42 -1.77 -11.45
C PHE A 307 -1.03 -2.40 -11.47
N SER A 308 -0.07 -1.76 -10.82
CA SER A 308 1.24 -2.35 -10.58
C SER A 308 1.85 -1.82 -9.30
N LYS A 309 2.58 -2.67 -8.57
CA LYS A 309 3.28 -2.35 -7.33
C LYS A 309 4.60 -3.10 -7.25
N SER A 310 5.70 -2.42 -6.96
CA SER A 310 6.98 -3.08 -6.65
C SER A 310 6.95 -3.72 -5.27
N LEU A 311 7.49 -4.93 -5.16
CA LEU A 311 7.63 -5.64 -3.89
C LEU A 311 8.69 -4.96 -3.00
N SER A 312 8.35 -4.76 -1.73
CA SER A 312 9.30 -4.36 -0.69
C SER A 312 10.32 -5.46 -0.38
N LYS A 313 11.41 -5.12 0.31
CA LYS A 313 12.44 -6.13 0.69
C LYS A 313 11.87 -7.35 1.42
N PRO A 314 10.96 -7.21 2.42
CA PRO A 314 10.32 -8.36 3.06
C PRO A 314 9.39 -9.14 2.13
N GLU A 315 8.61 -8.46 1.27
CA GLU A 315 7.66 -9.10 0.36
C GLU A 315 8.35 -9.95 -0.71
N ARG A 316 9.57 -9.61 -1.14
CA ARG A 316 10.38 -10.42 -2.08
C ARG A 316 10.81 -11.77 -1.51
N ASN A 317 10.85 -11.89 -0.18
CA ASN A 317 11.21 -13.15 0.49
C ASN A 317 10.00 -14.09 0.64
N TYR A 318 8.81 -13.71 0.18
CA TYR A 318 7.65 -14.58 0.18
C TYR A 318 7.82 -15.70 -0.87
N CYS A 319 7.30 -16.89 -0.57
CA CYS A 319 7.19 -17.95 -1.57
C CYS A 319 6.25 -17.52 -2.72
N VAL A 320 6.34 -18.21 -3.87
CA VAL A 320 5.55 -17.88 -5.07
C VAL A 320 4.06 -17.77 -4.74
N THR A 321 3.49 -18.77 -4.06
CA THR A 321 2.07 -18.77 -3.68
C THR A 321 1.67 -17.57 -2.83
N ARG A 322 2.54 -17.12 -1.90
CA ARG A 322 2.26 -15.93 -1.10
C ARG A 322 2.37 -14.64 -1.89
N ARG A 323 3.26 -14.57 -2.89
CA ARG A 323 3.37 -13.40 -3.76
C ARG A 323 2.17 -13.30 -4.69
N GLU A 324 1.72 -14.42 -5.25
CA GLU A 324 0.51 -14.48 -6.07
C GLU A 324 -0.74 -14.09 -5.26
N LEU A 325 -0.88 -14.61 -4.03
CA LEU A 325 -1.94 -14.19 -3.14
C LEU A 325 -1.86 -12.69 -2.81
N LEU A 326 -0.66 -12.17 -2.58
CA LEU A 326 -0.46 -10.74 -2.35
C LEU A 326 -0.85 -9.91 -3.58
N ALA A 327 -0.60 -10.41 -4.81
CA ALA A 327 -1.04 -9.76 -6.04
C ALA A 327 -2.56 -9.67 -6.09
N VAL A 328 -3.27 -10.75 -5.77
CA VAL A 328 -4.74 -10.75 -5.67
C VAL A 328 -5.19 -9.71 -4.64
N VAL A 329 -4.72 -9.81 -3.39
CA VAL A 329 -5.14 -8.91 -2.30
C VAL A 329 -4.91 -7.44 -2.67
N LYS A 330 -3.73 -7.11 -3.22
CA LYS A 330 -3.40 -5.71 -3.57
C LYS A 330 -4.16 -5.21 -4.78
N SER A 331 -4.43 -6.06 -5.76
CA SER A 331 -5.26 -5.72 -6.91
C SER A 331 -6.72 -5.48 -6.51
N LEU A 332 -7.31 -6.37 -5.68
CA LEU A 332 -8.68 -6.19 -5.21
C LEU A 332 -8.83 -4.95 -4.32
N GLN A 333 -7.86 -4.69 -3.43
CA GLN A 333 -7.84 -3.44 -2.65
C GLN A 333 -7.76 -2.19 -3.55
N HIS A 334 -6.97 -2.23 -4.62
CA HIS A 334 -6.85 -1.11 -5.55
C HIS A 334 -8.13 -0.88 -6.35
N PHE A 335 -8.76 -1.96 -6.79
CA PHE A 335 -10.00 -1.91 -7.59
C PHE A 335 -11.27 -1.99 -6.74
N SER A 336 -11.19 -1.88 -5.41
CA SER A 336 -12.30 -2.07 -4.48
C SER A 336 -13.55 -1.25 -4.83
N LYS A 337 -13.37 0.00 -5.28
CA LYS A 337 -14.47 0.89 -5.70
C LYS A 337 -15.34 0.32 -6.83
N TYR A 338 -14.79 -0.57 -7.66
CA TYR A 338 -15.52 -1.23 -8.75
C TYR A 338 -16.09 -2.59 -8.34
N LEU A 339 -15.43 -3.29 -7.41
CA LEU A 339 -15.64 -4.71 -7.13
C LEU A 339 -16.48 -5.00 -5.89
N LEU A 340 -16.48 -4.10 -4.88
CA LEU A 340 -17.25 -4.30 -3.66
C LEU A 340 -18.75 -4.38 -3.95
N GLY A 341 -19.41 -5.43 -3.39
CA GLY A 341 -20.82 -5.69 -3.56
C GLY A 341 -21.23 -6.17 -4.96
N ARG A 342 -20.28 -6.59 -5.81
CA ARG A 342 -20.52 -7.10 -7.15
C ARG A 342 -19.82 -8.43 -7.37
N LYS A 343 -20.44 -9.30 -8.17
CA LYS A 343 -19.82 -10.54 -8.62
C LYS A 343 -18.88 -10.26 -9.78
N PHE A 344 -17.68 -10.88 -9.76
CA PHE A 344 -16.67 -10.72 -10.81
C PHE A 344 -15.83 -11.98 -11.00
N HIS A 345 -15.08 -12.05 -12.09
CA HIS A 345 -14.14 -13.11 -12.39
C HIS A 345 -12.73 -12.72 -12.00
N LEU A 346 -12.08 -13.53 -11.15
CA LEU A 346 -10.68 -13.39 -10.80
C LEU A 346 -9.87 -14.44 -11.56
N ARG A 347 -8.98 -14.00 -12.44
CA ARG A 347 -8.10 -14.86 -13.22
C ARG A 347 -6.68 -14.83 -12.70
N THR A 348 -6.11 -16.00 -12.51
CA THR A 348 -4.73 -16.17 -12.05
C THR A 348 -4.06 -17.32 -12.77
N ASN A 349 -2.75 -17.25 -12.96
CA ASN A 349 -1.92 -18.32 -13.50
C ASN A 349 -1.53 -19.37 -12.43
N HIS A 350 -1.84 -19.14 -11.16
CA HIS A 350 -1.43 -20.02 -10.06
C HIS A 350 -2.59 -20.90 -9.56
N ALA A 351 -2.59 -22.17 -9.98
CA ALA A 351 -3.66 -23.13 -9.68
C ALA A 351 -3.90 -23.32 -8.17
N ALA A 352 -2.86 -23.17 -7.32
CA ALA A 352 -2.97 -23.31 -5.87
C ALA A 352 -3.92 -22.28 -5.23
N LEU A 353 -4.20 -21.14 -5.87
CA LEU A 353 -5.12 -20.15 -5.33
C LEU A 353 -6.58 -20.62 -5.29
N LYS A 354 -6.98 -21.55 -6.16
CA LYS A 354 -8.31 -22.20 -6.09
C LYS A 354 -8.55 -22.92 -4.76
N TRP A 355 -7.50 -23.50 -4.18
CA TRP A 355 -7.55 -24.25 -2.94
C TRP A 355 -7.37 -23.37 -1.70
N LEU A 356 -6.86 -22.18 -1.89
CA LEU A 356 -6.47 -21.28 -0.80
C LEU A 356 -7.68 -20.73 -0.02
N LEU A 357 -8.80 -20.54 -0.71
CA LEU A 357 -10.09 -20.17 -0.08
C LEU A 357 -10.75 -21.34 0.67
N GLN A 358 -10.31 -22.58 0.41
CA GLN A 358 -10.80 -23.79 1.07
C GLN A 358 -9.90 -24.22 2.24
N PHE A 359 -8.89 -23.42 2.61
CA PHE A 359 -8.00 -23.73 3.72
C PHE A 359 -8.77 -23.74 5.05
N LYS A 360 -8.84 -24.92 5.69
CA LYS A 360 -9.64 -25.11 6.91
C LYS A 360 -9.09 -24.39 8.14
N ASN A 361 -7.77 -24.08 8.21
CA ASN A 361 -7.15 -23.36 9.32
C ASN A 361 -6.03 -22.47 8.81
N PRO A 362 -6.32 -21.30 8.23
CA PRO A 362 -5.28 -20.35 7.84
C PRO A 362 -4.70 -19.66 9.07
N GLU A 363 -3.37 -19.57 9.17
CA GLU A 363 -2.70 -18.92 10.30
C GLU A 363 -2.00 -17.62 9.89
N GLY A 364 -1.91 -16.68 10.81
CA GLY A 364 -1.10 -15.47 10.71
C GLY A 364 -1.51 -14.52 9.59
N GLN A 365 -0.56 -14.11 8.74
CA GLN A 365 -0.79 -13.12 7.68
C GLN A 365 -1.72 -13.63 6.56
N VAL A 366 -1.65 -14.93 6.25
CA VAL A 366 -2.48 -15.54 5.20
C VAL A 366 -3.95 -15.56 5.64
N ALA A 367 -4.24 -15.81 6.91
CA ALA A 367 -5.58 -15.74 7.47
C ALA A 367 -6.22 -14.37 7.26
N ARG A 368 -5.49 -13.29 7.61
CA ARG A 368 -5.96 -11.91 7.39
C ARG A 368 -6.20 -11.57 5.93
N TRP A 369 -5.40 -12.12 5.02
CA TRP A 369 -5.61 -11.92 3.59
C TRP A 369 -6.85 -12.67 3.08
N ILE A 370 -7.08 -13.89 3.56
CA ILE A 370 -8.28 -14.67 3.22
C ILE A 370 -9.53 -13.97 3.78
N GLU A 371 -9.49 -13.48 5.01
CA GLU A 371 -10.56 -12.72 5.66
C GLU A 371 -10.92 -11.46 4.81
N LEU A 372 -9.91 -10.73 4.33
CA LEU A 372 -10.13 -9.59 3.44
C LEU A 372 -10.72 -10.02 2.08
N LEU A 373 -10.31 -11.17 1.54
CA LEU A 373 -10.86 -11.67 0.28
C LEU A 373 -12.32 -12.11 0.40
N GLN A 374 -12.78 -12.52 1.59
CA GLN A 374 -14.18 -12.86 1.87
C GLN A 374 -15.14 -11.66 1.79
N GLU A 375 -14.62 -10.42 1.81
CA GLU A 375 -15.43 -9.22 1.58
C GLU A 375 -15.91 -9.09 0.12
N TYR A 376 -15.33 -9.89 -0.80
CA TYR A 376 -15.59 -9.83 -2.24
C TYR A 376 -16.30 -11.09 -2.73
N ASP A 377 -17.24 -10.92 -3.67
CA ASP A 377 -17.93 -12.03 -4.36
C ASP A 377 -17.27 -12.28 -5.72
N PHE A 378 -16.46 -13.33 -5.84
CA PHE A 378 -15.73 -13.63 -7.06
C PHE A 378 -15.63 -15.13 -7.36
N VAL A 379 -15.48 -15.43 -8.65
CA VAL A 379 -15.19 -16.78 -9.15
C VAL A 379 -13.74 -16.82 -9.62
N ILE A 380 -12.95 -17.77 -9.06
CA ILE A 380 -11.55 -17.94 -9.48
C ILE A 380 -11.47 -18.83 -10.70
N GLU A 381 -10.87 -18.30 -11.77
CA GLU A 381 -10.53 -19.03 -12.98
C GLU A 381 -9.01 -19.21 -13.08
N HIS A 382 -8.56 -20.45 -13.28
CA HIS A 382 -7.16 -20.70 -13.61
C HIS A 382 -6.95 -20.53 -15.10
N ARG A 383 -6.00 -19.69 -15.49
CA ARG A 383 -5.59 -19.49 -16.88
C ARG A 383 -4.13 -19.94 -17.02
N SER A 384 -3.84 -20.85 -17.95
CA SER A 384 -2.46 -21.32 -18.18
C SER A 384 -1.57 -20.14 -18.60
N GLY A 385 -0.31 -20.11 -18.15
CA GLY A 385 0.61 -18.98 -18.40
C GLY A 385 0.75 -18.57 -19.86
N LYS A 386 0.64 -19.53 -20.81
CA LYS A 386 0.64 -19.25 -22.26
C LYS A 386 -0.56 -18.42 -22.73
N SER A 387 -1.70 -18.51 -22.08
CA SER A 387 -2.93 -17.76 -22.39
C SER A 387 -3.14 -16.53 -21.50
N HIS A 388 -2.28 -16.31 -20.50
CA HIS A 388 -2.36 -15.23 -19.52
C HIS A 388 -1.46 -14.03 -19.91
N GLY A 389 -1.23 -13.83 -21.20
CA GLY A 389 -0.30 -12.84 -21.75
C GLY A 389 -0.47 -11.41 -21.25
N ASN A 390 -1.68 -11.05 -20.79
CA ASN A 390 -1.93 -9.69 -20.26
C ASN A 390 -1.38 -9.50 -18.84
N ALA A 391 -1.53 -10.48 -17.94
CA ALA A 391 -1.04 -10.37 -16.56
C ALA A 391 0.42 -10.86 -16.43
N ASP A 392 0.83 -11.91 -17.15
CA ASP A 392 2.20 -12.44 -17.15
C ASP A 392 3.21 -11.38 -17.66
N ALA A 393 2.86 -10.62 -18.70
CA ALA A 393 3.65 -9.49 -19.15
C ALA A 393 3.68 -8.32 -18.14
N LEU A 394 2.78 -8.29 -17.12
CA LEU A 394 2.79 -7.31 -16.03
C LEU A 394 3.77 -7.66 -14.92
N SER A 395 4.15 -8.92 -14.80
CA SER A 395 5.03 -9.43 -13.76
C SER A 395 6.46 -9.64 -14.24
N ARG A 396 6.70 -9.80 -15.55
CA ARG A 396 8.03 -10.11 -16.12
C ARG A 396 8.55 -8.97 -16.98
N ARG A 397 9.87 -8.70 -16.91
CA ARG A 397 10.57 -7.91 -17.93
C ARG A 397 10.65 -8.72 -19.23
N PRO A 398 10.45 -8.12 -20.42
CA PRO A 398 10.93 -8.75 -21.64
C PRO A 398 12.45 -8.95 -21.51
N CYS A 399 12.88 -10.19 -21.52
CA CYS A 399 14.31 -10.50 -21.54
C CYS A 399 14.89 -10.20 -22.94
N PRO A 400 16.12 -9.65 -23.03
CA PRO A 400 16.87 -9.69 -24.27
C PRO A 400 17.09 -11.14 -24.70
N GLU A 401 17.19 -11.39 -26.02
CA GLU A 401 17.32 -12.73 -26.62
C GLU A 401 18.48 -13.56 -26.05
N ASP A 402 19.52 -12.91 -25.49
CA ASP A 402 20.70 -13.55 -24.86
C ASP A 402 20.64 -13.65 -23.32
N CYS A 403 19.48 -13.61 -22.72
CA CYS A 403 19.36 -13.68 -21.27
C CYS A 403 19.74 -15.05 -20.70
N LYS A 404 20.93 -15.13 -20.10
CA LYS A 404 21.47 -16.33 -19.42
C LYS A 404 20.53 -16.93 -18.34
N HIS A 405 19.51 -16.19 -17.89
CA HIS A 405 18.52 -16.66 -16.94
C HIS A 405 17.41 -17.45 -17.64
N CYS A 406 16.97 -17.02 -18.83
CA CYS A 406 15.94 -17.73 -19.63
C CYS A 406 16.53 -19.00 -20.23
N THR A 407 17.76 -18.93 -20.78
CA THR A 407 18.51 -20.10 -21.27
C THR A 407 18.76 -21.14 -20.19
N ARG A 408 18.90 -20.72 -18.90
CA ARG A 408 19.01 -21.64 -17.75
C ARG A 408 17.68 -22.29 -17.35
N GLN A 409 16.54 -21.71 -17.70
CA GLN A 409 15.23 -22.35 -17.45
C GLN A 409 14.84 -23.35 -18.53
N GLU A 410 15.32 -23.15 -19.75
CA GLU A 410 15.13 -24.11 -20.85
C GLU A 410 16.13 -25.27 -20.79
N GLY A 411 17.29 -25.05 -20.20
CA GLY A 411 18.31 -26.07 -19.90
C GLY A 411 18.19 -26.64 -18.48
N LYS A 412 17.01 -27.05 -18.03
CA LYS A 412 16.84 -27.81 -16.79
C LYS A 412 17.35 -29.23 -16.92
N GLU A 413 18.65 -29.36 -17.01
CA GLU A 413 19.35 -30.55 -16.58
C GLU A 413 20.52 -30.15 -15.68
N VAL A 414 20.54 -30.81 -14.52
CA VAL A 414 21.57 -30.77 -13.49
C VAL A 414 21.48 -29.57 -12.53
N VAL A 415 20.54 -29.67 -11.59
CA VAL A 415 20.70 -29.06 -10.27
C VAL A 415 21.97 -29.66 -9.66
N SER A 416 23.06 -28.88 -9.58
CA SER A 416 24.21 -29.28 -8.80
C SER A 416 23.80 -29.31 -7.32
N VAL A 417 23.52 -30.49 -6.83
CA VAL A 417 23.37 -30.74 -5.41
C VAL A 417 24.74 -30.39 -4.81
N ARG A 418 24.83 -29.26 -4.09
CA ARG A 418 25.94 -29.05 -3.19
C ARG A 418 25.76 -30.08 -2.08
N MET A 419 26.35 -31.25 -2.29
CA MET A 419 26.59 -32.20 -1.21
C MET A 419 27.29 -31.43 -0.11
N LEU A 420 26.63 -31.30 1.06
CA LEU A 420 27.40 -31.10 2.28
C LEU A 420 28.39 -32.27 2.35
N ARG A 421 29.67 -31.93 2.24
CA ARG A 421 30.67 -32.92 2.60
C ARG A 421 30.39 -33.31 4.04
N THR A 422 29.97 -34.54 4.23
CA THR A 422 29.75 -35.17 5.53
C THR A 422 31.05 -35.24 6.36
N ASP A 423 32.18 -34.82 5.79
CA ASP A 423 33.52 -34.86 6.35
C ASP A 423 33.74 -33.97 7.59
N GLN A 424 32.76 -33.13 7.98
CA GLN A 424 32.89 -32.27 9.17
C GLN A 424 32.23 -32.83 10.45
N LEU A 425 31.53 -33.96 10.38
CA LEU A 425 31.01 -34.66 11.55
C LEU A 425 31.87 -35.90 11.80
N SER A 426 32.27 -36.15 13.05
CA SER A 426 33.05 -37.35 13.38
C SER A 426 32.26 -38.59 12.96
N ASN A 427 32.98 -39.61 12.50
CA ASN A 427 32.36 -40.88 12.10
C ASN A 427 31.53 -41.48 13.24
N GLU A 428 32.04 -41.37 14.49
CA GLU A 428 31.32 -41.79 15.70
C GLU A 428 29.94 -41.15 15.86
N TRP A 429 29.78 -39.86 15.47
CA TRP A 429 28.52 -39.19 15.57
C TRP A 429 27.52 -39.65 14.48
N LYS A 430 28.03 -39.98 13.28
CA LYS A 430 27.20 -40.53 12.19
C LYS A 430 26.71 -41.93 12.54
N ASP A 431 27.60 -42.79 13.09
CA ASP A 431 27.25 -44.14 13.51
C ASP A 431 26.21 -44.10 14.64
N SER A 432 26.40 -43.20 15.61
CA SER A 432 25.43 -42.96 16.69
C SER A 432 24.06 -42.49 16.17
N LEU A 433 24.02 -41.61 15.14
CA LEU A 433 22.78 -41.14 14.52
C LEU A 433 22.10 -42.28 13.75
N GLN A 434 22.85 -43.06 12.99
CA GLN A 434 22.35 -44.20 12.23
C GLN A 434 21.71 -45.25 13.14
N HIS A 435 22.37 -45.58 14.25
CA HIS A 435 21.85 -46.51 15.26
C HIS A 435 20.55 -45.95 15.88
N ALA A 436 20.57 -44.69 16.29
CA ALA A 436 19.38 -44.04 16.87
C ALA A 436 18.21 -43.96 15.88
N GLN A 437 18.45 -43.80 14.58
CA GLN A 437 17.39 -43.85 13.55
C GLN A 437 16.77 -45.24 13.38
N GLN A 438 17.58 -46.31 13.60
CA GLN A 438 17.09 -47.70 13.53
C GLN A 438 16.30 -48.12 14.77
N GLU A 439 16.51 -47.44 15.90
CA GLU A 439 15.78 -47.70 17.14
C GLU A 439 14.53 -46.84 17.29
N ASP A 440 14.45 -45.73 16.55
CA ASP A 440 13.33 -44.78 16.64
C ASP A 440 12.06 -45.38 16.01
N SER A 441 11.01 -45.53 16.80
CA SER A 441 9.75 -46.17 16.41
C SER A 441 9.03 -45.45 15.23
N ASP A 442 9.28 -44.15 15.05
CA ASP A 442 8.63 -43.34 14.01
C ASP A 442 9.42 -43.35 12.69
N ILE A 443 10.77 -43.47 12.75
CA ILE A 443 11.66 -43.42 11.62
C ILE A 443 11.94 -44.81 11.05
N LYS A 444 12.04 -45.84 11.91
CA LYS A 444 12.34 -47.21 11.55
C LYS A 444 11.49 -47.76 10.40
N PRO A 445 10.16 -47.65 10.41
CA PRO A 445 9.31 -48.14 9.31
C PRO A 445 9.66 -47.47 7.97
N ILE A 446 9.95 -46.19 7.98
CA ILE A 446 10.35 -45.45 6.77
C ILE A 446 11.68 -45.96 6.22
N LEU A 447 12.65 -46.18 7.11
CA LEU A 447 13.95 -46.74 6.75
C LEU A 447 13.86 -48.16 6.16
N GLU A 448 13.02 -49.01 6.73
CA GLU A 448 12.83 -50.40 6.28
C GLU A 448 12.21 -50.41 4.87
N TRP A 449 11.18 -49.62 4.63
CA TRP A 449 10.57 -49.49 3.30
C TRP A 449 11.55 -48.93 2.25
N MET A 450 12.34 -47.94 2.61
CA MET A 450 13.32 -47.34 1.69
C MET A 450 14.50 -48.26 1.39
N LYS A 451 14.98 -49.05 2.39
CA LYS A 451 16.03 -50.06 2.20
C LYS A 451 15.57 -51.22 1.31
N ALA A 452 14.30 -51.58 1.39
CA ALA A 452 13.72 -52.61 0.51
C ALA A 452 13.55 -52.15 -0.95
N SER A 453 13.90 -50.90 -1.29
CA SER A 453 13.68 -50.28 -2.62
C SER A 453 12.25 -50.42 -3.11
N ALA A 454 11.30 -50.48 -2.18
CA ALA A 454 9.88 -50.61 -2.50
C ALA A 454 9.30 -49.26 -2.96
N PRO A 455 8.28 -49.30 -3.85
CA PRO A 455 7.53 -48.07 -4.19
C PRO A 455 6.88 -47.50 -2.93
N LYS A 456 6.52 -46.21 -2.94
CA LYS A 456 5.88 -45.53 -1.81
C LYS A 456 4.71 -46.37 -1.26
N PRO A 457 4.70 -46.73 0.04
CA PRO A 457 3.62 -47.51 0.65
C PRO A 457 2.26 -46.88 0.48
N LYS A 458 1.20 -47.70 0.38
CA LYS A 458 -0.17 -47.20 0.28
C LYS A 458 -0.62 -46.60 1.59
N TRP A 459 -1.59 -45.69 1.55
CA TRP A 459 -2.17 -45.08 2.75
C TRP A 459 -2.71 -46.12 3.75
N SER A 460 -3.25 -47.25 3.26
CA SER A 460 -3.73 -48.37 4.11
C SER A 460 -2.63 -48.85 5.08
N ASP A 461 -1.38 -48.92 4.64
CA ASP A 461 -0.27 -49.49 5.37
C ASP A 461 0.28 -48.52 6.42
N VAL A 462 0.01 -47.22 6.24
CA VAL A 462 0.49 -46.12 7.09
C VAL A 462 -0.62 -45.57 8.01
N SER A 463 -1.88 -45.87 7.73
CA SER A 463 -3.04 -45.28 8.41
C SER A 463 -3.09 -45.54 9.92
N ALA A 464 -2.56 -46.69 10.38
CA ALA A 464 -2.50 -47.07 11.79
C ALA A 464 -1.24 -46.57 12.53
N MET A 465 -0.28 -45.94 11.81
CA MET A 465 1.01 -45.50 12.38
C MET A 465 0.89 -44.11 13.06
N SER A 466 1.97 -43.67 13.70
CA SER A 466 2.06 -42.40 14.39
C SER A 466 1.88 -41.20 13.45
N SER A 467 1.54 -40.04 14.00
CA SER A 467 1.43 -38.78 13.26
C SER A 467 2.79 -38.36 12.67
N THR A 468 3.87 -38.67 13.37
CA THR A 468 5.26 -38.41 12.93
C THR A 468 5.62 -39.25 11.72
N THR A 469 5.37 -40.58 11.76
CA THR A 469 5.61 -41.48 10.62
C THR A 469 4.76 -41.05 9.39
N LYS A 470 3.50 -40.69 9.59
CA LYS A 470 2.64 -40.13 8.53
C LYS A 470 3.21 -38.84 7.92
N SER A 471 3.82 -37.98 8.72
CA SER A 471 4.46 -36.75 8.26
C SER A 471 5.72 -37.02 7.42
N TYR A 472 6.51 -38.04 7.76
CA TYR A 472 7.63 -38.50 6.94
C TYR A 472 7.13 -39.16 5.65
N TRP A 473 6.13 -40.03 5.74
CA TRP A 473 5.50 -40.64 4.56
C TRP A 473 4.94 -39.62 3.56
N ALA A 474 4.34 -38.54 4.04
CA ALA A 474 3.85 -37.47 3.18
C ALA A 474 4.97 -36.76 2.40
N GLN A 475 6.21 -36.79 2.93
CA GLN A 475 7.39 -36.20 2.33
C GLN A 475 8.29 -37.23 1.61
N TRP A 476 7.74 -38.41 1.27
CA TRP A 476 8.47 -39.58 0.71
C TRP A 476 9.41 -39.19 -0.43
N ASP A 477 8.93 -38.39 -1.39
CA ASP A 477 9.69 -38.02 -2.59
C ASP A 477 10.89 -37.11 -2.29
N SER A 478 10.97 -36.55 -1.09
CA SER A 478 12.10 -35.74 -0.62
C SER A 478 13.05 -36.51 0.31
N LEU A 479 12.70 -37.72 0.70
CA LEU A 479 13.56 -38.58 1.56
C LEU A 479 14.51 -39.42 0.73
N LEU A 480 15.70 -39.64 1.25
CA LEU A 480 16.69 -40.52 0.66
C LEU A 480 17.64 -41.06 1.74
N ILE A 481 18.27 -42.19 1.49
CA ILE A 481 19.30 -42.76 2.36
C ILE A 481 20.66 -42.41 1.77
N GLN A 482 21.52 -41.75 2.55
CA GLN A 482 22.88 -41.45 2.18
C GLN A 482 23.84 -41.92 3.32
N ASP A 483 24.84 -42.68 2.95
CA ASP A 483 25.82 -43.26 3.90
C ASP A 483 25.14 -43.98 5.09
N GLY A 484 24.03 -44.68 4.83
CA GLY A 484 23.26 -45.39 5.84
C GLY A 484 22.32 -44.52 6.71
N VAL A 485 22.35 -43.19 6.58
CA VAL A 485 21.55 -42.23 7.33
C VAL A 485 20.37 -41.78 6.48
N LEU A 486 19.16 -41.71 7.06
CA LEU A 486 17.99 -41.10 6.44
C LEU A 486 18.14 -39.61 6.38
N CYS A 487 18.06 -39.08 5.18
CA CYS A 487 18.19 -37.67 4.90
C CYS A 487 16.94 -37.15 4.17
N ARG A 488 16.71 -35.87 4.28
CA ARG A 488 15.66 -35.12 3.54
C ARG A 488 16.31 -34.13 2.59
N LYS A 489 15.94 -34.21 1.31
CA LYS A 489 16.27 -33.18 0.33
C LYS A 489 15.42 -31.96 0.57
N TRP A 490 16.05 -30.84 0.90
CA TRP A 490 15.38 -29.56 1.07
C TRP A 490 15.75 -28.62 -0.07
N GLU A 491 14.74 -28.01 -0.67
CA GLU A 491 14.90 -27.01 -1.71
C GLU A 491 14.28 -25.69 -1.23
N ASN A 492 15.00 -24.58 -1.45
CA ASN A 492 14.39 -23.28 -1.18
C ASN A 492 13.30 -22.98 -2.21
N GLY A 493 12.37 -22.07 -1.87
CA GLY A 493 11.23 -21.72 -2.74
C GLY A 493 11.61 -21.16 -4.11
N ARG A 494 12.90 -20.98 -4.42
CA ARG A 494 13.43 -20.54 -5.73
C ARG A 494 14.03 -21.69 -6.54
N GLY A 495 14.22 -22.87 -5.94
CA GLY A 495 14.87 -24.01 -6.58
C GLY A 495 16.37 -23.82 -6.88
N ASP A 496 16.99 -22.71 -6.45
CA ASP A 496 18.42 -22.39 -6.71
C ASP A 496 19.36 -22.93 -5.63
N ARG A 497 18.82 -23.35 -4.49
CA ARG A 497 19.58 -23.98 -3.40
C ARG A 497 18.90 -25.26 -2.96
N CYS A 498 19.63 -26.35 -3.09
CA CYS A 498 19.25 -27.65 -2.59
C CYS A 498 20.34 -28.13 -1.62
N HIS A 499 19.95 -28.64 -0.46
CA HIS A 499 20.83 -29.28 0.47
C HIS A 499 20.14 -30.43 1.19
N LEU A 500 20.95 -31.36 1.70
CA LEU A 500 20.44 -32.49 2.44
C LEU A 500 20.41 -32.17 3.93
N GLN A 501 19.33 -32.53 4.57
CA GLN A 501 19.10 -32.41 5.99
C GLN A 501 19.07 -33.84 6.58
N MET A 502 19.87 -34.14 7.57
CA MET A 502 19.81 -35.42 8.29
C MET A 502 18.53 -35.45 9.13
N VAL A 503 17.76 -36.52 9.02
CA VAL A 503 16.56 -36.73 9.82
C VAL A 503 16.99 -37.12 11.24
N VAL A 504 16.57 -36.35 12.23
CA VAL A 504 16.97 -36.53 13.63
C VAL A 504 15.92 -37.33 14.38
N PRO A 505 16.29 -38.49 14.95
CA PRO A 505 15.43 -39.27 15.83
C PRO A 505 15.15 -38.52 17.13
N LYS A 506 14.01 -38.75 17.74
CA LYS A 506 13.51 -38.03 18.91
C LYS A 506 14.50 -38.05 20.08
N ALA A 507 15.23 -39.16 20.28
CA ALA A 507 16.24 -39.29 21.31
C ALA A 507 17.41 -38.33 21.16
N LYS A 508 17.76 -37.91 19.94
CA LYS A 508 18.88 -37.01 19.61
C LYS A 508 18.53 -35.54 19.48
N VAL A 509 17.26 -35.19 19.53
CA VAL A 509 16.78 -33.78 19.45
C VAL A 509 17.38 -32.92 20.56
N PRO A 510 17.40 -33.34 21.84
CA PRO A 510 18.00 -32.55 22.92
C PRO A 510 19.49 -32.24 22.70
N ASP A 511 20.25 -33.20 22.19
CA ASP A 511 21.70 -33.04 21.93
C ASP A 511 21.93 -31.92 20.89
N ILE A 512 21.12 -31.90 19.84
CA ILE A 512 21.18 -30.86 18.79
C ILE A 512 20.76 -29.51 19.33
N LEU A 513 19.69 -29.43 20.11
CA LEU A 513 19.23 -28.18 20.72
C LEU A 513 20.29 -27.64 21.72
N GLN A 514 20.91 -28.51 22.50
CA GLN A 514 22.03 -28.16 23.37
C GLN A 514 23.20 -27.58 22.58
N LEU A 515 23.59 -28.24 21.48
CA LEU A 515 24.72 -27.83 20.64
C LEU A 515 24.45 -26.48 19.93
N TYR A 516 23.29 -26.30 19.35
CA TYR A 516 22.96 -25.14 18.49
C TYR A 516 22.40 -23.94 19.23
N HIS A 517 21.94 -24.10 20.48
CA HIS A 517 21.41 -23.00 21.30
C HIS A 517 22.24 -22.77 22.57
N SER A 518 22.46 -23.81 23.41
CA SER A 518 22.95 -23.65 24.78
C SER A 518 24.46 -23.75 24.91
N SER A 519 25.18 -24.30 23.91
CA SER A 519 26.65 -24.38 23.94
C SER A 519 27.29 -23.01 23.70
N SER A 520 28.60 -22.90 24.02
CA SER A 520 29.40 -21.70 23.75
C SER A 520 29.39 -21.30 22.27
N SER A 521 29.32 -22.27 21.34
CA SER A 521 29.22 -22.06 19.90
C SER A 521 27.76 -21.76 19.44
N GLY A 522 26.77 -22.14 20.23
CA GLY A 522 25.35 -21.87 20.01
C GLY A 522 24.99 -20.39 20.24
N GLY A 523 25.62 -19.75 21.25
CA GLY A 523 25.54 -18.32 21.52
C GLY A 523 24.17 -17.84 21.96
N HIS A 524 23.33 -18.69 22.52
CA HIS A 524 21.95 -18.36 22.99
C HIS A 524 21.14 -17.52 22.02
N LEU A 525 21.20 -17.84 20.73
CA LEU A 525 20.49 -17.12 19.66
C LEU A 525 18.99 -17.26 19.86
N GLY A 526 18.22 -16.26 19.43
CA GLY A 526 16.76 -16.33 19.46
C GLY A 526 16.19 -17.41 18.53
N VAL A 527 14.95 -17.86 18.76
CA VAL A 527 14.25 -18.94 18.05
C VAL A 527 14.53 -18.96 16.54
N LYS A 528 14.34 -17.82 15.87
CA LYS A 528 14.54 -17.73 14.40
C LYS A 528 15.96 -18.07 13.96
N ARG A 529 16.98 -17.56 14.65
CA ARG A 529 18.38 -17.78 14.28
C ARG A 529 18.84 -19.19 14.62
N THR A 530 18.41 -19.74 15.77
CA THR A 530 18.68 -21.14 16.17
C THR A 530 18.04 -22.10 15.15
N LEU A 531 16.77 -21.87 14.79
CA LEU A 531 16.06 -22.69 13.80
C LEU A 531 16.72 -22.65 12.41
N LEU A 532 17.20 -21.49 11.96
CA LEU A 532 17.91 -21.36 10.69
C LEU A 532 19.21 -22.19 10.69
N LYS A 533 20.03 -22.09 11.75
CA LYS A 533 21.25 -22.86 11.88
C LYS A 533 21.01 -24.39 11.90
N ILE A 534 19.95 -24.81 12.61
CA ILE A 534 19.59 -26.24 12.68
C ILE A 534 19.13 -26.71 11.30
N ARG A 535 18.28 -25.97 10.62
CA ARG A 535 17.72 -26.34 9.30
C ARG A 535 18.75 -26.38 8.16
N GLU A 536 19.92 -25.85 8.34
CA GLU A 536 21.00 -26.00 7.37
C GLU A 536 21.46 -27.47 7.26
N ARG A 537 21.32 -28.27 8.34
CA ARG A 537 21.89 -29.63 8.41
C ARG A 537 20.93 -30.70 8.91
N PHE A 538 19.91 -30.32 9.68
CA PHE A 538 19.03 -31.24 10.40
C PHE A 538 17.58 -30.98 10.16
N TYR A 539 16.79 -32.04 10.26
CA TYR A 539 15.33 -31.96 10.17
C TYR A 539 14.67 -33.01 11.06
N TRP A 540 13.59 -32.64 11.73
CA TRP A 540 12.63 -33.53 12.37
C TRP A 540 11.24 -32.89 12.38
N VAL A 541 10.20 -33.72 12.55
CA VAL A 541 8.81 -33.24 12.62
C VAL A 541 8.63 -32.43 13.91
N HIS A 542 8.00 -31.26 13.84
CA HIS A 542 7.86 -30.26 14.93
C HIS A 542 9.14 -29.53 15.34
N CYS A 543 10.18 -29.57 14.52
CA CYS A 543 11.47 -28.91 14.81
C CYS A 543 11.33 -27.44 15.26
N ARG A 544 10.32 -26.71 14.76
CA ARG A 544 10.08 -25.31 15.15
C ARG A 544 9.57 -25.22 16.60
N ASP A 545 8.62 -26.05 16.94
CA ASP A 545 7.96 -26.03 18.24
C ASP A 545 8.95 -26.42 19.34
N ASP A 546 9.78 -27.44 19.08
CA ASP A 546 10.82 -27.87 20.00
C ASP A 546 11.92 -26.81 20.21
N VAL A 547 12.34 -26.14 19.14
CA VAL A 547 13.29 -25.00 19.24
C VAL A 547 12.68 -23.84 20.02
N GLU A 548 11.41 -23.54 19.81
CA GLU A 548 10.69 -22.48 20.52
C GLU A 548 10.58 -22.80 22.02
N ASP A 549 10.20 -24.02 22.35
CA ASP A 549 10.12 -24.51 23.71
C ASP A 549 11.46 -24.52 24.42
N TRP A 550 12.50 -24.99 23.73
CA TRP A 550 13.88 -25.00 24.28
C TRP A 550 14.37 -23.59 24.59
N CYS A 551 14.18 -22.65 23.64
CA CYS A 551 14.58 -21.26 23.84
C CYS A 551 13.80 -20.59 24.98
N ARG A 552 12.52 -20.95 25.17
CA ARG A 552 11.66 -20.42 26.23
C ARG A 552 12.11 -20.90 27.60
N LYS A 553 12.52 -22.17 27.71
CA LYS A 553 12.97 -22.80 28.96
C LYS A 553 14.43 -22.46 29.31
N CYS A 554 15.17 -21.84 28.42
CA CYS A 554 16.58 -21.50 28.64
C CYS A 554 16.74 -20.39 29.67
N THR A 555 17.34 -20.71 30.82
CA THR A 555 17.58 -19.80 31.96
C THR A 555 18.48 -18.64 31.59
N SER A 556 19.55 -18.88 30.81
CA SER A 556 20.45 -17.82 30.32
C SER A 556 19.73 -16.83 29.41
N CYS A 557 18.82 -17.32 28.55
CA CYS A 557 17.99 -16.45 27.71
C CYS A 557 16.98 -15.66 28.54
N ALA A 558 16.35 -16.25 29.55
CA ALA A 558 15.39 -15.61 30.43
C ALA A 558 16.04 -14.48 31.26
N ALA A 559 17.29 -14.68 31.71
CA ALA A 559 18.01 -13.68 32.48
C ALA A 559 18.41 -12.41 31.66
N VAL A 560 18.61 -12.55 30.34
CA VAL A 560 19.12 -11.47 29.49
C VAL A 560 18.02 -10.80 28.65
N LYS A 561 16.96 -11.51 28.32
CA LYS A 561 15.86 -11.01 27.47
C LYS A 561 14.75 -10.46 28.34
N GLY A 562 14.62 -9.13 28.39
CA GLY A 562 13.43 -8.48 28.94
C GLY A 562 12.14 -8.91 28.21
N PRO A 563 10.95 -8.65 28.79
CA PRO A 563 9.69 -9.00 28.19
C PRO A 563 9.54 -8.37 26.81
N GLN A 564 9.08 -9.15 25.83
CA GLN A 564 8.81 -8.63 24.50
C GLN A 564 7.66 -7.60 24.60
N ILE A 565 7.91 -6.39 24.13
CA ILE A 565 6.87 -5.36 23.98
C ILE A 565 5.79 -5.95 23.07
N ARG A 566 4.61 -6.18 23.61
CA ARG A 566 3.45 -6.61 22.84
C ARG A 566 3.10 -5.49 21.85
N SER A 567 2.84 -5.85 20.60
CA SER A 567 2.28 -4.92 19.64
C SER A 567 0.99 -4.32 20.21
N ARG A 568 0.89 -2.99 20.22
CA ARG A 568 -0.31 -2.28 20.67
C ARG A 568 -1.50 -2.78 19.86
N GLY A 569 -2.55 -3.24 20.53
CA GLY A 569 -3.82 -3.57 19.92
C GLY A 569 -4.47 -2.34 19.29
N ALA A 570 -5.45 -2.55 18.40
CA ALA A 570 -6.23 -1.45 17.84
C ALA A 570 -6.93 -0.67 18.98
N LEU A 571 -6.94 0.66 18.87
CA LEU A 571 -7.68 1.53 19.80
C LEU A 571 -9.16 1.13 19.78
N LYS A 572 -9.68 0.73 20.93
CA LYS A 572 -11.13 0.47 21.11
C LYS A 572 -11.79 1.76 21.58
N LEU A 573 -12.88 2.12 20.93
CA LEU A 573 -13.79 3.15 21.44
C LEU A 573 -14.57 2.53 22.61
N TYR A 574 -14.49 3.18 23.75
CA TYR A 574 -15.28 2.80 24.94
C TYR A 574 -16.52 3.69 24.99
N ASN A 575 -17.70 3.08 24.84
CA ASN A 575 -18.97 3.74 25.06
C ASN A 575 -19.27 3.71 26.55
N ILE A 576 -19.29 4.85 27.20
CA ILE A 576 -19.56 5.03 28.62
C ILE A 576 -20.92 5.69 28.74
N GLY A 577 -21.80 5.11 29.57
CA GLY A 577 -23.19 5.54 29.67
C GLY A 577 -23.45 6.68 30.67
N ALA A 578 -22.63 6.81 31.72
CA ALA A 578 -22.83 7.76 32.80
C ALA A 578 -21.51 8.32 33.40
N PRO A 579 -21.56 9.50 34.06
CA PRO A 579 -20.44 10.02 34.82
C PRO A 579 -19.99 9.04 35.92
N TRP A 580 -18.67 8.93 36.11
CA TRP A 580 -18.00 8.10 37.12
C TRP A 580 -18.24 6.57 37.00
N GLU A 581 -18.79 6.12 35.90
CA GLU A 581 -18.88 4.69 35.59
C GLU A 581 -17.49 4.10 35.33
N ARG A 582 -16.62 4.87 34.64
CA ARG A 582 -15.24 4.49 34.37
C ARG A 582 -14.29 5.66 34.56
N ILE A 583 -13.21 5.44 35.34
CA ILE A 583 -12.16 6.42 35.56
C ILE A 583 -10.82 5.93 35.03
N ALA A 584 -9.95 6.86 34.60
CA ALA A 584 -8.54 6.62 34.33
C ALA A 584 -7.70 7.15 35.49
N ILE A 585 -6.62 6.44 35.81
CA ILE A 585 -5.63 6.85 36.79
C ILE A 585 -4.27 6.83 36.11
N ASP A 586 -3.51 7.93 36.25
CA ASP A 586 -2.14 8.04 35.80
C ASP A 586 -1.28 8.72 36.87
N VAL A 587 -0.02 8.29 37.00
CA VAL A 587 0.93 8.86 37.96
C VAL A 587 2.14 9.40 37.21
N ALA A 588 2.41 10.68 37.37
CA ALA A 588 3.55 11.35 36.77
C ALA A 588 4.60 11.73 37.81
N GLY A 589 5.87 11.55 37.45
CA GLY A 589 7.03 11.88 38.29
C GLY A 589 8.21 10.91 38.05
N PRO A 590 9.29 10.97 38.84
CA PRO A 590 9.46 11.86 39.99
C PRO A 590 9.83 13.31 39.58
N PHE A 591 9.24 14.25 40.25
CA PHE A 591 9.58 15.67 40.20
C PHE A 591 10.48 16.07 41.39
N PRO A 592 11.07 17.28 41.41
CA PRO A 592 11.73 17.81 42.61
C PRO A 592 10.79 17.77 43.81
N GLU A 593 11.31 17.39 44.98
CA GLU A 593 10.54 17.24 46.20
C GLU A 593 9.92 18.58 46.61
N SER A 594 8.62 18.59 46.86
CA SER A 594 7.91 19.75 47.38
C SER A 594 8.15 19.93 48.87
N GLU A 595 7.84 21.13 49.42
CA GLU A 595 7.91 21.40 50.85
C GLU A 595 7.11 20.39 51.71
N SER A 596 6.10 19.76 51.14
CA SER A 596 5.26 18.74 51.77
C SER A 596 5.77 17.30 51.55
N GLY A 597 6.96 17.11 50.99
CA GLY A 597 7.57 15.80 50.77
C GLY A 597 7.05 15.02 49.58
N ASN A 598 6.27 15.65 48.67
CA ASN A 598 5.69 14.97 47.51
C ASN A 598 6.63 15.05 46.31
N LYS A 599 6.76 13.94 45.57
CA LYS A 599 7.60 13.80 44.38
C LYS A 599 6.80 13.41 43.12
N TYR A 600 5.54 13.02 43.29
CA TYR A 600 4.67 12.58 42.22
C TYR A 600 3.34 13.31 42.32
N PHE A 601 2.61 13.31 41.22
CA PHE A 601 1.18 13.61 41.24
C PHE A 601 0.38 12.52 40.55
N MET A 602 -0.76 12.19 41.10
CA MET A 602 -1.74 11.27 40.57
C MET A 602 -2.86 12.06 39.92
N VAL A 603 -3.19 11.73 38.68
CA VAL A 603 -4.34 12.28 37.95
C VAL A 603 -5.42 11.22 37.86
N VAL A 604 -6.63 11.56 38.28
CA VAL A 604 -7.82 10.72 38.12
C VAL A 604 -8.77 11.44 37.18
N MET A 605 -9.16 10.81 36.09
CA MET A 605 -10.03 11.45 35.09
C MET A 605 -11.25 10.57 34.80
N ASP A 606 -12.43 11.18 34.89
CA ASP A 606 -13.67 10.52 34.45
C ASP A 606 -13.74 10.42 32.92
N TYR A 607 -14.00 9.23 32.41
CA TYR A 607 -14.10 8.99 30.97
C TYR A 607 -15.32 9.64 30.31
N PHE A 608 -16.40 9.87 31.05
CA PHE A 608 -17.63 10.48 30.52
C PHE A 608 -17.51 12.00 30.44
N THR A 609 -17.29 12.64 31.60
CA THR A 609 -17.27 14.11 31.73
C THR A 609 -15.96 14.74 31.33
N LYS A 610 -14.86 13.95 31.29
CA LYS A 610 -13.48 14.42 31.13
C LYS A 610 -12.99 15.29 32.31
N TRP A 611 -13.68 15.24 33.44
CA TRP A 611 -13.29 15.98 34.64
C TRP A 611 -12.04 15.36 35.27
N PRO A 612 -10.96 16.13 35.49
CA PRO A 612 -9.76 15.66 36.13
C PRO A 612 -9.74 16.04 37.62
N GLU A 613 -9.30 15.13 38.47
CA GLU A 613 -8.85 15.39 39.84
C GLU A 613 -7.34 15.12 39.92
N VAL A 614 -6.60 15.97 40.64
CA VAL A 614 -5.13 15.85 40.72
C VAL A 614 -4.69 15.88 42.16
N PHE A 615 -3.88 14.92 42.58
CA PHE A 615 -3.41 14.75 43.94
C PHE A 615 -1.89 14.66 43.99
N ALA A 616 -1.22 15.44 44.86
CA ALA A 616 0.19 15.30 45.13
C ALA A 616 0.42 14.08 46.04
N ILE A 617 1.39 13.23 45.69
CA ILE A 617 1.71 11.99 46.43
C ILE A 617 3.25 11.87 46.61
N PRO A 618 3.71 11.31 47.76
CA PRO A 618 5.14 11.19 48.06
C PRO A 618 5.83 10.09 47.25
N ASN A 619 5.12 9.00 46.92
CA ASN A 619 5.61 7.86 46.17
C ASN A 619 4.50 7.28 45.28
N GLN A 620 4.83 6.34 44.40
CA GLN A 620 3.90 5.67 43.51
C GLN A 620 3.50 4.27 43.98
N GLU A 621 3.61 4.01 45.30
CA GLU A 621 3.25 2.71 45.86
C GLU A 621 1.73 2.51 45.84
N ALA A 622 1.32 1.24 45.61
CA ALA A 622 -0.08 0.90 45.51
C ALA A 622 -0.91 1.29 46.74
N SER A 623 -0.32 1.23 47.94
CA SER A 623 -0.94 1.67 49.20
C SER A 623 -1.26 3.17 49.20
N THR A 624 -0.30 4.00 48.75
CA THR A 624 -0.47 5.47 48.67
C THR A 624 -1.53 5.86 47.64
N VAL A 625 -1.51 5.22 46.49
CA VAL A 625 -2.50 5.44 45.42
C VAL A 625 -3.91 5.00 45.88
N ALA A 626 -4.01 3.82 46.49
CA ALA A 626 -5.29 3.30 46.99
C ALA A 626 -5.88 4.19 48.10
N ASP A 627 -5.05 4.65 49.02
CA ASP A 627 -5.46 5.53 50.11
C ASP A 627 -6.03 6.87 49.59
N LYS A 628 -5.34 7.48 48.65
CA LYS A 628 -5.83 8.69 47.97
C LYS A 628 -7.11 8.47 47.19
N LEU A 629 -7.24 7.35 46.47
CA LEU A 629 -8.46 7.00 45.73
C LEU A 629 -9.65 6.85 46.66
N VAL A 630 -9.49 6.15 47.79
CA VAL A 630 -10.57 5.92 48.73
C VAL A 630 -11.01 7.23 49.41
N HIS A 631 -10.05 7.97 49.96
CA HIS A 631 -10.40 9.14 50.78
C HIS A 631 -10.76 10.39 49.96
N GLU A 632 -10.15 10.58 48.82
CA GLU A 632 -10.31 11.83 48.03
C GLU A 632 -11.28 11.64 46.83
N VAL A 633 -11.40 10.45 46.28
CA VAL A 633 -12.21 10.21 45.08
C VAL A 633 -13.48 9.47 45.40
N PHE A 634 -13.37 8.25 45.98
CA PHE A 634 -14.56 7.39 46.18
C PHE A 634 -15.51 7.95 47.23
N CYS A 635 -14.99 8.59 48.27
CA CYS A 635 -15.84 9.25 49.28
C CYS A 635 -16.62 10.45 48.71
N ARG A 636 -16.14 11.06 47.63
CA ARG A 636 -16.78 12.26 47.02
C ARG A 636 -17.70 11.89 45.85
N PHE A 637 -17.31 10.94 45.01
CA PHE A 637 -17.98 10.64 43.75
C PHE A 637 -18.60 9.24 43.67
N GLY A 638 -18.36 8.39 44.67
CA GLY A 638 -18.75 6.99 44.65
C GLY A 638 -17.68 6.09 44.01
N VAL A 639 -17.91 4.77 44.13
CA VAL A 639 -17.01 3.76 43.58
C VAL A 639 -17.35 3.54 42.09
N PRO A 640 -16.37 3.70 41.15
CA PRO A 640 -16.61 3.45 39.74
C PRO A 640 -16.80 1.95 39.46
N LEU A 641 -17.44 1.63 38.33
CA LEU A 641 -17.58 0.22 37.88
C LEU A 641 -16.26 -0.30 37.33
N GLU A 642 -15.44 0.58 36.70
CA GLU A 642 -14.17 0.22 36.10
C GLU A 642 -13.11 1.28 36.38
N ILE A 643 -11.90 0.81 36.68
CA ILE A 643 -10.70 1.64 36.78
C ILE A 643 -9.72 1.24 35.70
N HIS A 644 -9.21 2.21 34.95
CA HIS A 644 -8.18 2.03 33.94
C HIS A 644 -6.86 2.67 34.42
N SER A 645 -5.80 1.89 34.49
CA SER A 645 -4.44 2.36 34.77
C SER A 645 -3.45 1.60 33.88
N ASP A 646 -2.28 2.19 33.61
CA ASP A 646 -1.19 1.53 32.90
C ASP A 646 -0.53 0.43 33.73
#